data_73c3c52cf0fc9869e8f2714b9ffd9274
#
_entry.id   73c3c52cf0fc9869e8f2714b9ffd9274
#
_cell.length_a   1.000
_cell.length_b   1.000
_cell.length_c   1.000
_cell.angle_alpha   90.00
_cell.angle_beta   90.00
_cell.angle_gamma   90.00
#
_symmetry.space_group_name_H-M   'P 1'
#
loop_
_entity.id
_entity.type
_entity.pdbx_description
1 polymer ?
#
loop_
_entity_poly.entity_id
_entity_poly.type
_entity_poly.pdbx_seq_one_letter_code
_entity_poly.pdbx_strand_id
1 'polypeptide(L)'
;MTTNSGITKEWVDETVKPGDDFFRHVNGKWLATHEIPADRPKDGGLYTLRDNAEKHVRELVEKIAKEQPESRIGALYNSFMDVEKIEADGLEPLLKEIAPILNSATPSHLAVTLALLSRAGLPQLFAWYTSNDPKDPKNYTFFLYQSGLGLPDESYYREEKHEAACAAYVEHIARMFELTGLAEGFGLTPEQAAQLVFTHESELARLHWNVVENRDAEATYNPYQATELDEKFPGFPFSQWLLALGADPETLGQVIVAQPSFFEGAAKLFTSIPLMSWKLWAVWTVLRSRAPFMYDELVQESFNFYGKTLSGTQQIRERWKRGVGAVEKALGEEIGQEYVAVHFPPSHKEKMLVLVGNLLEAYRESIESLDWMTEATRQKALEKLSKFVTKIGYPDKWRDFSALELVPGDLFENLRRTGAFDADWLIARKGQPVDKSEWLMTPQTVNAYYMPPANEIVFPAAILQPPYFNPDADDAANYGNIGMIIGHEIGHGFDDQGSRYDGDGKLESWWTEEDYAKFKERTSALVEQYNAYVPVGLAPKFHVNGELTLGENIGDLAGMSIALKAYRLALKKQGIESLADAPVIDGMTGIQRFFFSNARGWCTKSRPQHAEVMISVDPHSPDEFRVNGVVRNIDEFYEAFGVSEGDALYLAPEERVRIW
;
A
#
# COMPACT_ATOMS: atom_id res chain seq x y z
N MET A 1 -3.31 25.11 32.82
CA MET A 1 -3.35 23.65 32.48
C MET A 1 -1.91 23.24 32.31
N THR A 2 -1.44 22.19 32.96
CA THR A 2 -0.10 21.64 32.73
C THR A 2 -0.12 21.01 31.35
N THR A 3 0.68 21.56 30.43
CA THR A 3 0.81 21.04 29.07
C THR A 3 1.37 19.60 29.15
N ASN A 4 0.66 18.63 28.62
CA ASN A 4 1.13 17.24 28.54
C ASN A 4 2.08 17.12 27.34
N SER A 5 3.24 16.47 27.53
CA SER A 5 4.17 16.21 26.42
C SER A 5 3.62 15.28 25.36
N GLY A 6 2.64 14.45 25.69
CA GLY A 6 2.15 13.40 24.82
C GLY A 6 3.11 12.20 24.69
N ILE A 7 4.22 12.21 25.43
CA ILE A 7 5.30 11.20 25.30
C ILE A 7 5.31 10.25 26.49
N THR A 8 5.29 8.96 26.20
CA THR A 8 5.40 7.89 27.19
C THR A 8 6.86 7.48 27.36
N LYS A 9 7.45 7.76 28.53
CA LYS A 9 8.86 7.41 28.84
C LYS A 9 9.07 5.98 29.29
N GLU A 10 8.01 5.26 29.63
CA GLU A 10 8.07 3.89 30.17
C GLU A 10 8.76 2.90 29.24
N TRP A 11 8.83 3.17 27.94
CA TRP A 11 9.40 2.29 26.94
C TRP A 11 10.86 2.56 26.62
N VAL A 12 11.42 3.64 27.17
CA VAL A 12 12.80 4.06 26.95
C VAL A 12 13.75 3.03 27.56
N ASP A 13 14.69 2.54 26.76
CA ASP A 13 15.80 1.71 27.21
C ASP A 13 17.06 2.58 27.38
N GLU A 14 17.30 3.01 28.60
CA GLU A 14 18.46 3.84 28.93
C GLU A 14 19.82 3.12 28.78
N THR A 15 19.81 1.78 28.58
CA THR A 15 21.05 1.00 28.33
C THR A 15 21.52 1.13 26.90
N VAL A 16 20.64 1.57 25.98
CA VAL A 16 20.96 1.85 24.58
C VAL A 16 21.23 3.35 24.42
N LYS A 17 22.40 3.72 23.90
CA LYS A 17 22.68 5.14 23.61
C LYS A 17 21.82 5.66 22.45
N PRO A 18 21.28 6.89 22.54
CA PRO A 18 20.56 7.51 21.43
C PRO A 18 21.36 7.56 20.13
N GLY A 19 22.69 7.80 20.22
CA GLY A 19 23.60 7.87 19.07
C GLY A 19 23.99 6.53 18.48
N ASP A 20 23.68 5.41 19.15
CA ASP A 20 23.96 4.07 18.62
C ASP A 20 22.73 3.45 17.94
N ASP A 21 21.57 3.57 18.58
CA ASP A 21 20.28 3.07 18.05
C ASP A 21 19.12 3.86 18.67
N PHE A 22 18.69 4.89 18.00
CA PHE A 22 17.63 5.77 18.52
C PHE A 22 16.27 5.08 18.56
N PHE A 23 15.98 4.23 17.61
CA PHE A 23 14.75 3.45 17.60
C PHE A 23 14.63 2.56 18.84
N ARG A 24 15.70 1.85 19.21
CA ARG A 24 15.71 0.98 20.40
C ARG A 24 15.92 1.75 21.68
N HIS A 25 16.61 2.89 21.65
CA HIS A 25 16.65 3.77 22.81
C HIS A 25 15.24 4.18 23.25
N VAL A 26 14.40 4.65 22.32
CA VAL A 26 13.05 5.12 22.60
C VAL A 26 12.06 3.99 22.90
N ASN A 27 12.19 2.86 22.23
CA ASN A 27 11.19 1.79 22.22
C ASN A 27 11.67 0.46 22.85
N GLY A 28 12.91 0.39 23.33
CA GLY A 28 13.57 -0.89 23.66
C GLY A 28 12.84 -1.72 24.71
N LYS A 29 12.32 -1.13 25.77
CA LYS A 29 11.55 -1.87 26.77
C LYS A 29 10.26 -2.46 26.21
N TRP A 30 9.56 -1.72 25.37
CA TRP A 30 8.37 -2.22 24.69
C TRP A 30 8.73 -3.37 23.74
N LEU A 31 9.76 -3.20 22.91
CA LEU A 31 10.23 -4.24 21.99
C LEU A 31 10.64 -5.53 22.72
N ALA A 32 11.25 -5.41 23.91
CA ALA A 32 11.66 -6.55 24.71
C ALA A 32 10.50 -7.31 25.36
N THR A 33 9.44 -6.61 25.77
CA THR A 33 8.36 -7.18 26.58
C THR A 33 7.06 -7.41 25.80
N HIS A 34 6.87 -6.69 24.68
CA HIS A 34 5.64 -6.81 23.90
C HIS A 34 5.61 -8.12 23.11
N GLU A 35 4.48 -8.83 23.21
CA GLU A 35 4.17 -9.99 22.41
C GLU A 35 3.24 -9.59 21.25
N ILE A 36 3.63 -9.94 20.03
CA ILE A 36 2.76 -9.71 18.86
C ILE A 36 1.53 -10.58 19.01
N PRO A 37 0.30 -10.02 18.95
CA PRO A 37 -0.92 -10.81 18.99
C PRO A 37 -0.89 -11.97 18.00
N ALA A 38 -1.47 -13.11 18.39
CA ALA A 38 -1.36 -14.34 17.61
C ALA A 38 -2.01 -14.23 16.21
N ASP A 39 -2.98 -13.33 16.05
CA ASP A 39 -3.78 -13.14 14.84
C ASP A 39 -3.20 -12.12 13.84
N ARG A 40 -1.96 -11.68 14.05
CA ARG A 40 -1.30 -10.72 13.14
C ARG A 40 0.21 -10.96 13.01
N PRO A 41 0.82 -10.54 11.89
CA PRO A 41 2.26 -10.73 11.65
C PRO A 41 3.13 -9.60 12.21
N LYS A 42 2.55 -8.44 12.51
CA LYS A 42 3.22 -7.22 12.97
C LYS A 42 2.31 -6.48 13.94
N ASP A 43 2.89 -5.78 14.93
CA ASP A 43 2.15 -4.94 15.86
C ASP A 43 2.96 -3.70 16.25
N GLY A 44 2.27 -2.64 16.74
CA GLY A 44 2.92 -1.41 17.16
C GLY A 44 2.08 -0.15 17.02
N GLY A 45 2.74 1.00 16.85
CA GLY A 45 2.12 2.32 16.91
C GLY A 45 0.85 2.50 16.07
N LEU A 46 0.94 2.26 14.75
CA LEU A 46 -0.23 2.35 13.84
C LEU A 46 -1.32 1.32 14.13
N TYR A 47 -0.96 0.16 14.70
CA TYR A 47 -1.94 -0.89 15.00
C TYR A 47 -2.91 -0.49 16.10
N THR A 48 -2.51 0.36 17.05
CA THR A 48 -3.43 0.92 18.04
C THR A 48 -4.57 1.71 17.37
N LEU A 49 -4.24 2.53 16.36
CA LEU A 49 -5.26 3.25 15.59
C LEU A 49 -6.11 2.31 14.72
N ARG A 50 -5.47 1.34 14.08
CA ARG A 50 -6.18 0.33 13.26
C ARG A 50 -7.16 -0.47 14.10
N ASP A 51 -6.77 -0.93 15.29
CA ASP A 51 -7.64 -1.66 16.21
C ASP A 51 -8.82 -0.80 16.69
N ASN A 52 -8.60 0.49 16.96
CA ASN A 52 -9.66 1.41 17.31
C ASN A 52 -10.62 1.65 16.12
N ALA A 53 -10.09 1.89 14.93
CA ALA A 53 -10.91 2.06 13.73
C ALA A 53 -11.72 0.79 13.43
N GLU A 54 -11.09 -0.39 13.48
CA GLU A 54 -11.76 -1.70 13.28
C GLU A 54 -12.88 -1.93 14.30
N LYS A 55 -12.65 -1.57 15.57
CA LYS A 55 -13.68 -1.66 16.61
C LYS A 55 -14.86 -0.74 16.31
N HIS A 56 -14.62 0.51 15.95
CA HIS A 56 -15.65 1.47 15.58
C HIS A 56 -16.44 1.01 14.34
N VAL A 57 -15.75 0.53 13.32
CA VAL A 57 -16.36 -0.02 12.11
C VAL A 57 -17.19 -1.27 12.44
N ARG A 58 -16.69 -2.17 13.30
CA ARG A 58 -17.42 -3.33 13.77
C ARG A 58 -18.75 -2.93 14.40
N GLU A 59 -18.73 -1.98 15.35
CA GLU A 59 -19.94 -1.53 16.05
C GLU A 59 -20.99 -1.00 15.06
N LEU A 60 -20.56 -0.26 14.02
CA LEU A 60 -21.43 0.23 12.96
C LEU A 60 -22.00 -0.91 12.09
N VAL A 61 -21.13 -1.79 11.59
CA VAL A 61 -21.52 -2.92 10.73
C VAL A 61 -22.48 -3.87 11.44
N GLU A 62 -22.17 -4.29 12.68
CA GLU A 62 -23.02 -5.19 13.45
C GLU A 62 -24.38 -4.55 13.79
N LYS A 63 -24.41 -3.24 14.09
CA LYS A 63 -25.66 -2.51 14.30
C LYS A 63 -26.50 -2.48 13.02
N ILE A 64 -25.92 -2.10 11.88
CA ILE A 64 -26.63 -2.04 10.60
C ILE A 64 -27.11 -3.43 10.19
N ALA A 65 -26.25 -4.45 10.29
CA ALA A 65 -26.60 -5.83 9.95
C ALA A 65 -27.76 -6.40 10.78
N LYS A 66 -27.89 -5.96 12.03
CA LYS A 66 -28.99 -6.34 12.93
C LYS A 66 -30.26 -5.57 12.65
N GLU A 67 -30.18 -4.24 12.49
CA GLU A 67 -31.35 -3.36 12.34
C GLU A 67 -31.89 -3.34 10.91
N GLN A 68 -31.03 -3.57 9.91
CA GLN A 68 -31.32 -3.52 8.48
C GLN A 68 -30.67 -4.70 7.75
N PRO A 69 -31.10 -5.95 8.01
CA PRO A 69 -30.46 -7.15 7.47
C PRO A 69 -30.50 -7.24 5.93
N GLU A 70 -31.47 -6.56 5.29
CA GLU A 70 -31.62 -6.49 3.83
C GLU A 70 -30.80 -5.36 3.18
N SER A 71 -30.16 -4.49 3.99
CA SER A 71 -29.24 -3.48 3.44
C SER A 71 -28.01 -4.16 2.83
N ARG A 72 -27.28 -3.46 1.95
CA ARG A 72 -26.05 -4.00 1.35
C ARG A 72 -25.05 -4.47 2.42
N ILE A 73 -24.81 -3.64 3.42
CA ILE A 73 -23.92 -3.99 4.55
C ILE A 73 -24.47 -5.21 5.30
N GLY A 74 -25.76 -5.22 5.62
CA GLY A 74 -26.42 -6.34 6.32
C GLY A 74 -26.38 -7.62 5.52
N ALA A 75 -26.73 -7.57 4.23
CA ALA A 75 -26.74 -8.74 3.35
C ALA A 75 -25.34 -9.35 3.21
N LEU A 76 -24.29 -8.53 3.00
CA LEU A 76 -22.93 -9.05 2.86
C LEU A 76 -22.38 -9.60 4.18
N TYR A 77 -22.49 -8.83 5.26
CA TYR A 77 -21.96 -9.24 6.57
C TYR A 77 -22.62 -10.51 7.08
N ASN A 78 -23.96 -10.56 7.06
CA ASN A 78 -24.71 -11.72 7.53
C ASN A 78 -24.42 -12.95 6.67
N SER A 79 -24.30 -12.81 5.34
CA SER A 79 -23.89 -13.93 4.47
C SER A 79 -22.49 -14.45 4.80
N PHE A 80 -21.55 -13.57 5.17
CA PHE A 80 -20.21 -13.98 5.60
C PHE A 80 -20.23 -14.68 6.97
N MET A 81 -21.10 -14.24 7.88
CA MET A 81 -21.18 -14.77 9.24
C MET A 81 -22.00 -16.08 9.33
N ASP A 82 -22.75 -16.46 8.30
CA ASP A 82 -23.55 -17.67 8.24
C ASP A 82 -22.69 -18.91 7.97
N VAL A 83 -22.00 -19.37 9.02
CA VAL A 83 -21.12 -20.55 8.95
C VAL A 83 -21.89 -21.81 8.57
N GLU A 84 -23.10 -22.00 9.14
CA GLU A 84 -23.88 -23.20 8.90
C GLU A 84 -24.22 -23.35 7.41
N LYS A 85 -24.60 -22.28 6.76
CA LYS A 85 -24.87 -22.28 5.31
C LYS A 85 -23.60 -22.52 4.50
N ILE A 86 -22.49 -21.84 4.82
CA ILE A 86 -21.23 -21.99 4.11
C ILE A 86 -20.72 -23.44 4.19
N GLU A 87 -20.80 -24.06 5.36
CA GLU A 87 -20.44 -25.47 5.54
C GLU A 87 -21.39 -26.41 4.76
N ALA A 88 -22.69 -26.11 4.76
CA ALA A 88 -23.69 -26.91 4.03
C ALA A 88 -23.53 -26.78 2.50
N ASP A 89 -23.21 -25.60 2.01
CA ASP A 89 -22.98 -25.34 0.58
C ASP A 89 -21.69 -26.04 0.07
N GLY A 90 -20.69 -26.23 0.93
CA GLY A 90 -19.44 -26.94 0.65
C GLY A 90 -18.74 -26.40 -0.61
N LEU A 91 -18.46 -27.28 -1.60
CA LEU A 91 -17.81 -26.93 -2.86
C LEU A 91 -18.75 -26.38 -3.94
N GLU A 92 -20.07 -26.47 -3.76
CA GLU A 92 -21.03 -26.16 -4.84
C GLU A 92 -20.87 -24.74 -5.40
N PRO A 93 -20.67 -23.67 -4.62
CA PRO A 93 -20.48 -22.32 -5.15
C PRO A 93 -19.22 -22.21 -6.00
N LEU A 94 -18.11 -22.83 -5.57
CA LEU A 94 -16.85 -22.86 -6.31
C LEU A 94 -16.99 -23.62 -7.63
N LEU A 95 -17.64 -24.80 -7.63
CA LEU A 95 -17.87 -25.61 -8.82
C LEU A 95 -18.68 -24.84 -9.87
N LYS A 96 -19.67 -24.05 -9.47
CA LYS A 96 -20.41 -23.15 -10.37
C LYS A 96 -19.50 -22.10 -10.99
N GLU A 97 -18.60 -21.50 -10.21
CA GLU A 97 -17.69 -20.44 -10.66
C GLU A 97 -16.61 -20.95 -11.61
N ILE A 98 -16.08 -22.17 -11.40
CA ILE A 98 -15.05 -22.77 -12.28
C ILE A 98 -15.63 -23.52 -13.49
N ALA A 99 -16.93 -23.83 -13.53
CA ALA A 99 -17.55 -24.58 -14.63
C ALA A 99 -17.28 -23.95 -16.01
N PRO A 100 -17.33 -22.62 -16.22
CA PRO A 100 -16.96 -22.01 -17.50
C PRO A 100 -15.51 -22.30 -17.92
N ILE A 101 -14.56 -22.36 -16.96
CA ILE A 101 -13.17 -22.72 -17.23
C ILE A 101 -13.10 -24.15 -17.78
N LEU A 102 -13.74 -25.09 -17.07
CA LEU A 102 -13.74 -26.51 -17.43
C LEU A 102 -14.38 -26.76 -18.80
N ASN A 103 -15.41 -25.99 -19.14
CA ASN A 103 -16.15 -26.08 -20.42
C ASN A 103 -15.47 -25.30 -21.56
N SER A 104 -14.38 -24.55 -21.31
CA SER A 104 -13.66 -23.83 -22.36
C SER A 104 -13.02 -24.83 -23.36
N ALA A 105 -13.48 -24.81 -24.60
CA ALA A 105 -13.03 -25.74 -25.63
C ALA A 105 -11.84 -25.21 -26.45
N THR A 106 -11.61 -23.91 -26.44
CA THR A 106 -10.55 -23.24 -27.21
C THR A 106 -9.83 -22.21 -26.35
N PRO A 107 -8.61 -21.80 -26.70
CA PRO A 107 -7.93 -20.69 -26.02
C PRO A 107 -8.77 -19.40 -26.03
N SER A 108 -9.41 -19.04 -27.14
CA SER A 108 -10.26 -17.83 -27.19
C SER A 108 -11.46 -17.91 -26.24
N HIS A 109 -12.08 -19.10 -26.13
CA HIS A 109 -13.16 -19.28 -25.15
C HIS A 109 -12.65 -19.14 -23.71
N LEU A 110 -11.46 -19.67 -23.40
CA LEU A 110 -10.84 -19.50 -22.10
C LEU A 110 -10.52 -18.02 -21.84
N ALA A 111 -9.98 -17.28 -22.81
CA ALA A 111 -9.70 -15.84 -22.64
C ALA A 111 -10.96 -15.05 -22.27
N VAL A 112 -12.10 -15.32 -22.92
CA VAL A 112 -13.40 -14.74 -22.56
C VAL A 112 -13.80 -15.10 -21.13
N THR A 113 -13.61 -16.36 -20.73
CA THR A 113 -13.88 -16.81 -19.36
C THR A 113 -13.00 -16.07 -18.32
N LEU A 114 -11.71 -15.91 -18.61
CA LEU A 114 -10.79 -15.18 -17.75
C LEU A 114 -11.22 -13.70 -17.59
N ALA A 115 -11.73 -13.07 -18.66
CA ALA A 115 -12.28 -11.72 -18.57
C ALA A 115 -13.50 -11.64 -17.63
N LEU A 116 -14.43 -12.59 -17.74
CA LEU A 116 -15.61 -12.64 -16.87
C LEU A 116 -15.25 -12.86 -15.39
N LEU A 117 -14.24 -13.70 -15.13
CA LEU A 117 -13.70 -13.92 -13.78
C LEU A 117 -13.01 -12.66 -13.26
N SER A 118 -12.23 -11.98 -14.11
CA SER A 118 -11.60 -10.71 -13.76
C SER A 118 -12.64 -9.64 -13.40
N ARG A 119 -13.72 -9.56 -14.19
CA ARG A 119 -14.86 -8.70 -13.90
C ARG A 119 -15.54 -9.03 -12.56
N ALA A 120 -15.55 -10.31 -12.17
CA ALA A 120 -16.05 -10.75 -10.86
C ALA A 120 -15.07 -10.49 -9.68
N GLY A 121 -14.00 -9.72 -9.91
CA GLY A 121 -13.01 -9.34 -8.89
C GLY A 121 -11.95 -10.40 -8.62
N LEU A 122 -11.81 -11.40 -9.50
CA LEU A 122 -10.79 -12.44 -9.37
C LEU A 122 -9.52 -12.05 -10.15
N PRO A 123 -8.33 -12.17 -9.57
CA PRO A 123 -7.08 -11.93 -10.28
C PRO A 123 -6.91 -12.94 -11.43
N GLN A 124 -6.40 -12.47 -12.56
CA GLN A 124 -6.18 -13.30 -13.75
C GLN A 124 -4.80 -13.02 -14.36
N LEU A 125 -4.57 -13.43 -15.62
CA LEU A 125 -3.29 -13.27 -16.32
C LEU A 125 -2.87 -11.80 -16.46
N PHE A 126 -3.83 -10.90 -16.69
CA PHE A 126 -3.63 -9.47 -16.79
C PHE A 126 -4.47 -8.75 -15.75
N ALA A 127 -3.86 -7.84 -15.02
CA ALA A 127 -4.55 -6.88 -14.18
C ALA A 127 -4.91 -5.64 -15.01
N TRP A 128 -5.95 -4.92 -14.60
CA TRP A 128 -6.39 -3.69 -15.24
C TRP A 128 -7.06 -2.76 -14.22
N TYR A 129 -6.97 -1.49 -14.49
CA TYR A 129 -7.64 -0.44 -13.71
C TYR A 129 -7.80 0.83 -14.53
N THR A 130 -8.61 1.75 -14.04
CA THR A 130 -8.76 3.09 -14.60
C THR A 130 -8.27 4.12 -13.59
N SER A 131 -7.40 5.01 -14.03
CA SER A 131 -6.84 6.10 -13.21
C SER A 131 -6.58 7.34 -14.07
N ASN A 132 -6.15 8.43 -13.45
CA ASN A 132 -5.72 9.64 -14.15
C ASN A 132 -4.61 9.29 -15.16
N ASP A 133 -4.72 9.82 -16.38
CA ASP A 133 -3.67 9.66 -17.38
C ASP A 133 -2.45 10.51 -16.98
N PRO A 134 -1.27 9.92 -16.78
CA PRO A 134 -0.07 10.69 -16.41
C PRO A 134 0.34 11.77 -17.41
N LYS A 135 0.03 11.60 -18.69
CA LYS A 135 0.34 12.60 -19.74
C LYS A 135 -0.84 13.57 -20.01
N ASP A 136 -2.04 13.23 -19.55
CA ASP A 136 -3.25 14.07 -19.59
C ASP A 136 -4.06 13.95 -18.29
N PRO A 137 -3.57 14.51 -17.17
CA PRO A 137 -4.12 14.26 -15.84
C PRO A 137 -5.54 14.81 -15.63
N LYS A 138 -6.12 15.43 -16.63
CA LYS A 138 -7.51 15.89 -16.62
C LYS A 138 -8.51 14.80 -17.00
N ASN A 139 -8.06 13.71 -17.60
CA ASN A 139 -8.88 12.61 -18.06
C ASN A 139 -8.43 11.29 -17.47
N TYR A 140 -9.39 10.36 -17.31
CA TYR A 140 -9.08 9.00 -16.93
C TYR A 140 -8.63 8.18 -18.13
N THR A 141 -7.64 7.28 -17.91
CA THR A 141 -7.21 6.30 -18.90
C THR A 141 -7.24 4.88 -18.34
N PHE A 142 -7.24 3.89 -19.22
CA PHE A 142 -7.30 2.47 -18.88
C PHE A 142 -5.89 1.87 -18.90
N PHE A 143 -5.50 1.22 -17.82
CA PHE A 143 -4.22 0.57 -17.66
C PHE A 143 -4.34 -0.94 -17.74
N LEU A 144 -3.36 -1.56 -18.39
CA LEU A 144 -3.12 -3.00 -18.41
C LEU A 144 -1.78 -3.28 -17.72
N TYR A 145 -1.77 -4.25 -16.81
CA TYR A 145 -0.64 -4.53 -15.94
C TYR A 145 -0.35 -6.03 -15.83
N GLN A 146 0.92 -6.39 -15.60
CA GLN A 146 1.33 -7.79 -15.39
C GLN A 146 0.66 -8.38 -14.14
N SER A 147 0.30 -9.69 -14.22
CA SER A 147 -0.34 -10.41 -13.12
C SER A 147 -0.17 -11.92 -13.29
N GLY A 148 -0.87 -12.75 -12.51
CA GLY A 148 -0.96 -14.19 -12.72
C GLY A 148 -0.13 -15.04 -11.78
N LEU A 149 0.55 -14.45 -10.79
CA LEU A 149 1.35 -15.18 -9.82
C LEU A 149 0.59 -15.45 -8.51
N GLY A 150 0.95 -16.53 -7.84
CA GLY A 150 0.37 -16.92 -6.56
C GLY A 150 1.24 -16.60 -5.36
N LEU A 151 2.55 -16.42 -5.54
CA LEU A 151 3.50 -15.93 -4.56
C LEU A 151 3.60 -14.38 -4.64
N PRO A 152 4.16 -13.73 -3.62
CA PRO A 152 4.12 -12.26 -3.50
C PRO A 152 4.77 -11.48 -4.65
N ASP A 153 5.84 -12.03 -5.24
CA ASP A 153 6.63 -11.36 -6.28
C ASP A 153 7.32 -12.38 -7.20
N GLU A 154 7.75 -11.93 -8.38
CA GLU A 154 8.44 -12.77 -9.38
C GLU A 154 9.76 -13.36 -8.84
N SER A 155 10.44 -12.62 -7.95
CA SER A 155 11.70 -13.02 -7.33
C SER A 155 11.59 -14.33 -6.53
N TYR A 156 10.40 -14.64 -5.99
CA TYR A 156 10.15 -15.90 -5.32
C TYR A 156 10.39 -17.12 -6.21
N TYR A 157 10.10 -17.02 -7.50
CA TYR A 157 10.24 -18.13 -8.45
C TYR A 157 11.67 -18.32 -8.97
N ARG A 158 12.61 -17.40 -8.71
CA ARG A 158 13.96 -17.43 -9.27
C ARG A 158 15.10 -17.28 -8.25
N GLU A 159 14.85 -16.71 -7.06
CA GLU A 159 15.93 -16.44 -6.10
C GLU A 159 16.02 -17.55 -5.06
N GLU A 160 17.23 -18.09 -4.87
CA GLU A 160 17.52 -19.18 -3.91
C GLU A 160 17.05 -18.86 -2.48
N LYS A 161 17.06 -17.57 -2.08
CA LYS A 161 16.61 -17.17 -0.74
C LYS A 161 15.15 -17.54 -0.44
N HIS A 162 14.32 -17.78 -1.48
CA HIS A 162 12.89 -18.10 -1.39
C HIS A 162 12.56 -19.59 -1.64
N GLU A 163 13.56 -20.45 -1.82
CA GLU A 163 13.35 -21.88 -2.15
C GLU A 163 12.43 -22.60 -1.15
N ALA A 164 12.58 -22.32 0.16
CA ALA A 164 11.72 -22.91 1.19
C ALA A 164 10.25 -22.47 1.05
N ALA A 165 10.00 -21.20 0.71
CA ALA A 165 8.65 -20.69 0.48
C ALA A 165 8.03 -21.31 -0.78
N CYS A 166 8.81 -21.53 -1.85
CA CYS A 166 8.35 -22.22 -3.06
C CYS A 166 7.98 -23.68 -2.79
N ALA A 167 8.79 -24.39 -2.03
CA ALA A 167 8.50 -25.78 -1.67
C ALA A 167 7.19 -25.89 -0.88
N ALA A 168 7.03 -25.02 0.14
CA ALA A 168 5.79 -24.95 0.92
C ALA A 168 4.58 -24.54 0.07
N TYR A 169 4.78 -23.68 -0.93
CA TYR A 169 3.71 -23.29 -1.87
C TYR A 169 3.23 -24.47 -2.72
N VAL A 170 4.14 -25.28 -3.24
CA VAL A 170 3.78 -26.49 -3.99
C VAL A 170 3.01 -27.49 -3.11
N GLU A 171 3.44 -27.67 -1.86
CA GLU A 171 2.72 -28.52 -0.88
C GLU A 171 1.31 -27.95 -0.59
N HIS A 172 1.19 -26.65 -0.44
CA HIS A 172 -0.09 -25.96 -0.26
C HIS A 172 -1.03 -26.19 -1.45
N ILE A 173 -0.55 -25.99 -2.67
CA ILE A 173 -1.35 -26.24 -3.88
C ILE A 173 -1.83 -27.71 -3.91
N ALA A 174 -0.94 -28.66 -3.65
CA ALA A 174 -1.29 -30.08 -3.62
C ALA A 174 -2.38 -30.35 -2.57
N ARG A 175 -2.23 -29.80 -1.36
CA ARG A 175 -3.21 -29.97 -0.29
C ARG A 175 -4.57 -29.38 -0.64
N MET A 176 -4.61 -28.21 -1.27
CA MET A 176 -5.86 -27.59 -1.75
C MET A 176 -6.56 -28.44 -2.83
N PHE A 177 -5.81 -29.02 -3.75
CA PHE A 177 -6.36 -29.94 -4.75
C PHE A 177 -6.82 -31.27 -4.13
N GLU A 178 -6.14 -31.77 -3.09
CA GLU A 178 -6.57 -32.96 -2.35
C GLU A 178 -7.90 -32.70 -1.65
N LEU A 179 -8.04 -31.59 -0.90
CA LEU A 179 -9.26 -31.22 -0.17
C LEU A 179 -10.47 -31.03 -1.08
N THR A 180 -10.26 -30.62 -2.33
CA THR A 180 -11.34 -30.33 -3.28
C THR A 180 -11.60 -31.44 -4.29
N GLY A 181 -10.68 -32.39 -4.45
CA GLY A 181 -10.76 -33.42 -5.50
C GLY A 181 -10.65 -32.88 -6.93
N LEU A 182 -10.37 -31.60 -7.14
CA LEU A 182 -10.42 -30.94 -8.45
C LEU A 182 -9.33 -31.45 -9.41
N ALA A 183 -8.21 -31.98 -8.93
CA ALA A 183 -7.15 -32.55 -9.77
C ALA A 183 -7.63 -33.76 -10.58
N GLU A 184 -8.54 -34.55 -10.02
CA GLU A 184 -9.10 -35.76 -10.70
C GLU A 184 -9.80 -35.42 -12.02
N GLY A 185 -10.48 -34.26 -12.07
CA GLY A 185 -11.13 -33.76 -13.29
C GLY A 185 -10.16 -33.49 -14.45
N PHE A 186 -8.86 -33.36 -14.15
CA PHE A 186 -7.77 -33.22 -15.13
C PHE A 186 -6.99 -34.52 -15.36
N GLY A 187 -7.38 -35.60 -14.68
CA GLY A 187 -6.65 -36.88 -14.74
C GLY A 187 -5.29 -36.84 -14.03
N LEU A 188 -5.14 -36.00 -13.04
CA LEU A 188 -3.91 -35.75 -12.32
C LEU A 188 -4.05 -36.15 -10.84
N THR A 189 -2.92 -36.48 -10.18
CA THR A 189 -2.85 -36.46 -8.71
C THR A 189 -2.72 -35.03 -8.22
N PRO A 190 -3.05 -34.74 -6.94
CA PRO A 190 -2.86 -33.41 -6.36
C PRO A 190 -1.43 -32.87 -6.52
N GLU A 191 -0.40 -33.72 -6.34
CA GLU A 191 1.02 -33.35 -6.48
C GLU A 191 1.38 -33.00 -7.94
N GLN A 192 0.84 -33.77 -8.89
CA GLN A 192 1.04 -33.51 -10.32
C GLN A 192 0.40 -32.17 -10.71
N ALA A 193 -0.82 -31.90 -10.22
CA ALA A 193 -1.51 -30.65 -10.46
C ALA A 193 -0.72 -29.46 -9.85
N ALA A 194 -0.23 -29.60 -8.62
CA ALA A 194 0.57 -28.59 -7.95
C ALA A 194 1.86 -28.27 -8.72
N GLN A 195 2.58 -29.30 -9.16
CA GLN A 195 3.83 -29.11 -9.94
C GLN A 195 3.56 -28.43 -11.29
N LEU A 196 2.46 -28.76 -11.95
CA LEU A 196 2.09 -28.12 -13.22
C LEU A 196 1.71 -26.64 -13.01
N VAL A 197 0.95 -26.31 -11.96
CA VAL A 197 0.60 -24.92 -11.62
C VAL A 197 1.87 -24.12 -11.30
N PHE A 198 2.75 -24.65 -10.44
CA PHE A 198 4.00 -23.98 -10.08
C PHE A 198 4.92 -23.76 -11.29
N THR A 199 5.02 -24.75 -12.16
CA THR A 199 5.78 -24.64 -13.43
C THR A 199 5.19 -23.55 -14.32
N HIS A 200 3.87 -23.50 -14.43
CA HIS A 200 3.16 -22.49 -15.22
C HIS A 200 3.40 -21.07 -14.69
N GLU A 201 3.25 -20.87 -13.38
CA GLU A 201 3.53 -19.59 -12.73
C GLU A 201 5.02 -19.20 -12.84
N SER A 202 5.94 -20.18 -12.79
CA SER A 202 7.38 -19.92 -12.99
C SER A 202 7.70 -19.44 -14.40
N GLU A 203 7.02 -19.94 -15.43
CA GLU A 203 7.17 -19.41 -16.79
C GLU A 203 6.62 -17.98 -16.93
N LEU A 204 5.51 -17.66 -16.25
CA LEU A 204 4.98 -16.31 -16.19
C LEU A 204 5.93 -15.37 -15.42
N ALA A 205 6.45 -15.80 -14.27
CA ALA A 205 7.34 -15.01 -13.43
C ALA A 205 8.61 -14.57 -14.17
N ARG A 206 9.14 -15.39 -15.07
CA ARG A 206 10.29 -15.02 -15.92
C ARG A 206 10.02 -13.86 -16.88
N LEU A 207 8.76 -13.55 -17.14
CA LEU A 207 8.34 -12.46 -18.04
C LEU A 207 8.07 -11.17 -17.26
N HIS A 208 7.85 -11.28 -15.94
CA HIS A 208 7.55 -10.14 -15.10
C HIS A 208 8.73 -9.16 -15.02
N TRP A 209 8.43 -7.89 -15.04
CA TRP A 209 9.34 -6.85 -14.59
C TRP A 209 9.45 -6.93 -13.07
N ASN A 210 10.64 -6.65 -12.55
CA ASN A 210 10.87 -6.65 -11.11
C ASN A 210 10.28 -5.40 -10.43
N VAL A 211 10.26 -5.39 -9.10
CA VAL A 211 9.66 -4.31 -8.30
C VAL A 211 10.30 -2.93 -8.53
N VAL A 212 11.59 -2.87 -8.88
CA VAL A 212 12.28 -1.60 -9.17
C VAL A 212 11.90 -1.07 -10.56
N GLU A 213 11.91 -1.93 -11.58
CA GLU A 213 11.47 -1.57 -12.94
C GLU A 213 10.03 -1.07 -12.96
N ASN A 214 9.15 -1.69 -12.16
CA ASN A 214 7.73 -1.33 -12.07
C ASN A 214 7.48 0.06 -11.44
N ARG A 215 8.47 0.61 -10.72
CA ARG A 215 8.37 1.97 -10.16
C ARG A 215 8.63 3.08 -11.19
N ASP A 216 9.26 2.78 -12.33
CA ASP A 216 9.57 3.82 -13.32
C ASP A 216 8.31 4.26 -14.07
N ALA A 217 7.80 5.45 -13.72
CA ALA A 217 6.57 6.00 -14.28
C ALA A 217 6.65 6.27 -15.81
N GLU A 218 7.85 6.50 -16.36
CA GLU A 218 8.02 6.68 -17.81
C GLU A 218 8.12 5.33 -18.52
N ALA A 219 8.88 4.38 -17.97
CA ALA A 219 9.02 3.05 -18.53
C ALA A 219 7.66 2.30 -18.58
N THR A 220 6.81 2.52 -17.58
CA THR A 220 5.47 1.93 -17.49
C THR A 220 4.38 2.69 -18.25
N TYR A 221 4.68 3.81 -18.89
CA TYR A 221 3.73 4.57 -19.71
C TYR A 221 3.87 4.23 -21.20
N ASN A 222 3.21 3.19 -21.66
CA ASN A 222 3.26 2.75 -23.06
C ASN A 222 1.85 2.77 -23.67
N PRO A 223 1.50 3.84 -24.44
CA PRO A 223 0.17 3.97 -25.03
C PRO A 223 0.02 3.09 -26.28
N TYR A 224 -1.11 2.35 -26.36
CA TYR A 224 -1.55 1.57 -27.51
C TYR A 224 -3.01 1.86 -27.80
N GLN A 225 -3.45 1.67 -29.05
CA GLN A 225 -4.89 1.62 -29.33
C GLN A 225 -5.42 0.26 -28.90
N ALA A 226 -6.55 0.23 -28.20
CA ALA A 226 -7.15 -1.04 -27.76
C ALA A 226 -7.45 -1.99 -28.92
N THR A 227 -7.82 -1.45 -30.09
CA THR A 227 -8.07 -2.20 -31.33
C THR A 227 -6.82 -2.82 -31.97
N GLU A 228 -5.62 -2.34 -31.60
CA GLU A 228 -4.35 -2.84 -32.15
C GLU A 228 -3.70 -3.93 -31.28
N LEU A 229 -4.22 -4.22 -30.09
CA LEU A 229 -3.56 -5.10 -29.14
C LEU A 229 -3.39 -6.54 -29.68
N ASP A 230 -4.34 -7.06 -30.45
CA ASP A 230 -4.24 -8.38 -31.08
C ASP A 230 -3.09 -8.46 -32.10
N GLU A 231 -2.79 -7.36 -32.78
CA GLU A 231 -1.68 -7.24 -33.74
C GLU A 231 -0.35 -7.04 -33.01
N LYS A 232 -0.34 -6.19 -31.99
CA LYS A 232 0.89 -5.84 -31.24
C LYS A 232 1.39 -6.98 -30.34
N PHE A 233 0.44 -7.77 -29.78
CA PHE A 233 0.73 -8.86 -28.86
C PHE A 233 0.05 -10.17 -29.37
N PRO A 234 0.49 -10.73 -30.52
CA PRO A 234 -0.17 -11.87 -31.13
C PRO A 234 -0.08 -13.14 -30.26
N GLY A 235 -1.19 -13.87 -30.18
CA GLY A 235 -1.29 -15.12 -29.43
C GLY A 235 -2.35 -15.09 -28.31
N PHE A 236 -2.73 -13.92 -27.82
CA PHE A 236 -3.85 -13.75 -26.90
C PHE A 236 -4.94 -12.90 -27.56
N PRO A 237 -6.24 -13.29 -27.51
CA PRO A 237 -7.32 -12.56 -28.17
C PRO A 237 -7.80 -11.36 -27.32
N PHE A 238 -7.01 -10.29 -27.28
CA PHE A 238 -7.27 -9.12 -26.45
C PHE A 238 -8.61 -8.44 -26.76
N SER A 239 -8.98 -8.34 -28.04
CA SER A 239 -10.26 -7.72 -28.41
C SER A 239 -11.46 -8.48 -27.83
N GLN A 240 -11.42 -9.82 -27.85
CA GLN A 240 -12.48 -10.65 -27.27
C GLN A 240 -12.47 -10.59 -25.75
N TRP A 241 -11.29 -10.58 -25.16
CA TRP A 241 -11.10 -10.44 -23.70
C TRP A 241 -11.62 -9.11 -23.20
N LEU A 242 -11.25 -7.99 -23.83
CA LEU A 242 -11.73 -6.64 -23.46
C LEU A 242 -13.24 -6.54 -23.61
N LEU A 243 -13.81 -7.05 -24.70
CA LEU A 243 -15.26 -7.04 -24.92
C LEU A 243 -16.00 -7.81 -23.81
N ALA A 244 -15.50 -8.99 -23.43
CA ALA A 244 -16.07 -9.79 -22.35
C ALA A 244 -15.91 -9.13 -20.98
N LEU A 245 -14.83 -8.36 -20.77
CA LEU A 245 -14.64 -7.55 -19.59
C LEU A 245 -15.68 -6.41 -19.48
N GLY A 246 -16.29 -6.03 -20.59
CA GLY A 246 -17.21 -4.87 -20.70
C GLY A 246 -16.55 -3.62 -21.25
N ALA A 247 -15.29 -3.72 -21.66
CA ALA A 247 -14.49 -2.63 -22.23
C ALA A 247 -14.36 -2.81 -23.75
N ASP A 248 -15.35 -2.34 -24.52
CA ASP A 248 -15.34 -2.46 -25.97
C ASP A 248 -14.12 -1.74 -26.58
N PRO A 249 -13.21 -2.46 -27.29
CA PRO A 249 -12.01 -1.87 -27.90
C PRO A 249 -12.27 -0.68 -28.81
N GLU A 250 -13.39 -0.66 -29.53
CA GLU A 250 -13.74 0.43 -30.45
C GLU A 250 -14.05 1.75 -29.71
N THR A 251 -14.62 1.66 -28.52
CA THR A 251 -14.98 2.82 -27.68
C THR A 251 -13.92 3.11 -26.63
N LEU A 252 -13.12 2.10 -26.23
CA LEU A 252 -12.08 2.26 -25.21
C LEU A 252 -10.95 3.18 -25.69
N GLY A 253 -10.60 3.15 -26.99
CA GLY A 253 -9.57 3.99 -27.59
C GLY A 253 -8.18 3.66 -27.06
N GLN A 254 -7.41 4.69 -26.63
CA GLN A 254 -6.07 4.49 -26.07
C GLN A 254 -6.12 3.82 -24.71
N VAL A 255 -5.20 2.87 -24.51
CA VAL A 255 -4.91 2.19 -23.24
C VAL A 255 -3.41 2.25 -22.96
N ILE A 256 -3.02 2.17 -21.70
CA ILE A 256 -1.62 2.11 -21.30
C ILE A 256 -1.26 0.67 -20.94
N VAL A 257 -0.29 0.10 -21.63
CA VAL A 257 0.28 -1.22 -21.31
C VAL A 257 1.55 -0.99 -20.49
N ALA A 258 1.49 -1.29 -19.19
CA ALA A 258 2.59 -0.92 -18.29
C ALA A 258 3.87 -1.73 -18.56
N GLN A 259 3.78 -3.02 -18.89
CA GLN A 259 4.93 -3.90 -19.18
C GLN A 259 4.79 -4.56 -20.54
N PRO A 260 5.11 -3.89 -21.67
CA PRO A 260 4.87 -4.45 -23.01
C PRO A 260 5.55 -5.80 -23.26
N SER A 261 6.77 -6.02 -22.74
CA SER A 261 7.49 -7.28 -22.91
C SER A 261 6.81 -8.44 -22.19
N PHE A 262 6.18 -8.19 -21.02
CA PHE A 262 5.35 -9.19 -20.35
C PHE A 262 4.14 -9.57 -21.22
N PHE A 263 3.44 -8.58 -21.78
CA PHE A 263 2.26 -8.84 -22.63
C PHE A 263 2.64 -9.62 -23.88
N GLU A 264 3.75 -9.29 -24.53
CA GLU A 264 4.26 -10.05 -25.67
C GLU A 264 4.59 -11.50 -25.30
N GLY A 265 5.31 -11.70 -24.20
CA GLY A 265 5.69 -13.03 -23.71
C GLY A 265 4.50 -13.87 -23.27
N ALA A 266 3.58 -13.29 -22.49
CA ALA A 266 2.38 -13.97 -22.01
C ALA A 266 1.43 -14.36 -23.15
N ALA A 267 1.26 -13.52 -24.18
CA ALA A 267 0.48 -13.85 -25.37
C ALA A 267 1.09 -15.04 -26.14
N LYS A 268 2.42 -15.10 -26.26
CA LYS A 268 3.12 -16.25 -26.85
C LYS A 268 2.94 -17.53 -26.01
N LEU A 269 3.07 -17.42 -24.68
CA LEU A 269 2.84 -18.55 -23.78
C LEU A 269 1.41 -19.08 -23.90
N PHE A 270 0.42 -18.18 -24.07
CA PHE A 270 -0.98 -18.56 -24.18
C PHE A 270 -1.27 -19.52 -25.34
N THR A 271 -0.49 -19.45 -26.41
CA THR A 271 -0.58 -20.36 -27.57
C THR A 271 0.36 -21.56 -27.50
N SER A 272 1.49 -21.44 -26.78
CA SER A 272 2.51 -22.49 -26.73
C SER A 272 2.28 -23.51 -25.61
N ILE A 273 1.66 -23.11 -24.52
CA ILE A 273 1.29 -23.99 -23.41
C ILE A 273 -0.06 -24.67 -23.73
N PRO A 274 -0.22 -25.96 -23.43
CA PRO A 274 -1.47 -26.69 -23.68
C PRO A 274 -2.66 -26.02 -22.93
N LEU A 275 -3.81 -25.94 -23.58
CA LEU A 275 -5.05 -25.39 -23.02
C LEU A 275 -5.40 -26.01 -21.66
N MET A 276 -5.14 -27.30 -21.48
CA MET A 276 -5.39 -28.00 -20.22
C MET A 276 -4.59 -27.38 -19.04
N SER A 277 -3.33 -26.98 -19.26
CA SER A 277 -2.50 -26.35 -18.24
C SER A 277 -3.01 -24.95 -17.86
N TRP A 278 -3.47 -24.17 -18.84
CA TRP A 278 -4.13 -22.88 -18.59
C TRP A 278 -5.43 -23.04 -17.81
N LYS A 279 -6.23 -24.06 -18.12
CA LYS A 279 -7.47 -24.36 -17.36
C LYS A 279 -7.15 -24.75 -15.93
N LEU A 280 -6.13 -25.57 -15.70
CA LEU A 280 -5.70 -25.97 -14.36
C LEU A 280 -5.20 -24.76 -13.56
N TRP A 281 -4.38 -23.91 -14.17
CA TRP A 281 -3.93 -22.66 -13.56
C TRP A 281 -5.09 -21.71 -13.22
N ALA A 282 -6.06 -21.55 -14.13
CA ALA A 282 -7.23 -20.72 -13.89
C ALA A 282 -8.12 -21.26 -12.74
N VAL A 283 -8.31 -22.59 -12.68
CA VAL A 283 -9.01 -23.25 -11.56
C VAL A 283 -8.26 -23.00 -10.25
N TRP A 284 -6.94 -23.13 -10.24
CA TRP A 284 -6.12 -22.81 -9.06
C TRP A 284 -6.30 -21.36 -8.63
N THR A 285 -6.26 -20.41 -9.56
CA THR A 285 -6.41 -18.98 -9.28
C THR A 285 -7.76 -18.66 -8.63
N VAL A 286 -8.84 -19.27 -9.11
CA VAL A 286 -10.18 -19.13 -8.51
C VAL A 286 -10.22 -19.78 -7.12
N LEU A 287 -9.77 -21.02 -6.99
CA LEU A 287 -9.72 -21.76 -5.73
C LEU A 287 -8.96 -20.97 -4.65
N ARG A 288 -7.75 -20.52 -4.96
CA ARG A 288 -6.92 -19.72 -4.08
C ARG A 288 -7.63 -18.45 -3.61
N SER A 289 -8.27 -17.73 -4.52
CA SER A 289 -8.93 -16.47 -4.23
C SER A 289 -10.22 -16.61 -3.42
N ARG A 290 -10.92 -17.74 -3.59
CA ARG A 290 -12.19 -18.02 -2.89
C ARG A 290 -12.04 -18.81 -1.59
N ALA A 291 -10.93 -19.50 -1.39
CA ALA A 291 -10.69 -20.31 -0.19
C ALA A 291 -10.96 -19.58 1.13
N PRO A 292 -10.61 -18.28 1.32
CA PRO A 292 -10.90 -17.56 2.56
C PRO A 292 -12.40 -17.36 2.87
N PHE A 293 -13.28 -17.61 1.91
CA PHE A 293 -14.73 -17.43 1.98
C PHE A 293 -15.50 -18.75 1.99
N MET A 294 -14.81 -19.88 2.01
CA MET A 294 -15.37 -21.21 1.93
C MET A 294 -15.50 -21.88 3.31
N TYR A 295 -15.81 -23.19 3.32
CA TYR A 295 -15.87 -23.99 4.54
C TYR A 295 -14.50 -24.08 5.23
N ASP A 296 -14.54 -24.42 6.53
CA ASP A 296 -13.40 -24.20 7.43
C ASP A 296 -12.10 -24.91 6.98
N GLU A 297 -12.16 -26.12 6.43
CA GLU A 297 -10.95 -26.82 5.99
C GLU A 297 -10.16 -26.05 4.92
N LEU A 298 -10.81 -25.41 3.95
CA LEU A 298 -10.16 -24.61 2.93
C LEU A 298 -9.67 -23.26 3.49
N VAL A 299 -10.44 -22.66 4.38
CA VAL A 299 -10.04 -21.44 5.10
C VAL A 299 -8.77 -21.68 5.90
N GLN A 300 -8.71 -22.78 6.66
CA GLN A 300 -7.55 -23.13 7.47
C GLN A 300 -6.32 -23.44 6.61
N GLU A 301 -6.49 -24.18 5.51
CA GLU A 301 -5.38 -24.47 4.63
C GLU A 301 -4.83 -23.21 3.94
N SER A 302 -5.69 -22.32 3.48
CA SER A 302 -5.28 -21.02 2.96
C SER A 302 -4.51 -20.20 4.01
N PHE A 303 -4.98 -20.20 5.25
CA PHE A 303 -4.29 -19.54 6.36
C PHE A 303 -2.95 -20.22 6.69
N ASN A 304 -2.88 -21.55 6.68
CA ASN A 304 -1.64 -22.29 6.97
C ASN A 304 -0.50 -21.87 6.05
N PHE A 305 -0.78 -21.59 4.79
CA PHE A 305 0.25 -21.11 3.87
C PHE A 305 0.43 -19.58 3.95
N TYR A 306 -0.59 -18.80 3.57
CA TYR A 306 -0.44 -17.33 3.44
C TYR A 306 -0.29 -16.60 4.79
N GLY A 307 -0.98 -17.08 5.80
CA GLY A 307 -0.91 -16.49 7.14
C GLY A 307 0.25 -17.03 7.95
N LYS A 308 0.36 -18.35 8.09
CA LYS A 308 1.31 -18.98 9.01
C LYS A 308 2.70 -19.14 8.38
N THR A 309 2.80 -19.73 7.21
CA THR A 309 4.09 -20.01 6.56
C THR A 309 4.75 -18.75 6.03
N LEU A 310 4.04 -17.95 5.23
CA LEU A 310 4.61 -16.72 4.64
C LEU A 310 4.73 -15.56 5.63
N SER A 311 3.74 -15.37 6.51
CA SER A 311 3.69 -14.18 7.37
C SER A 311 4.00 -14.46 8.84
N GLY A 312 4.19 -15.73 9.24
CA GLY A 312 4.47 -16.11 10.62
C GLY A 312 3.31 -15.91 11.60
N THR A 313 2.11 -15.53 11.11
CA THR A 313 0.90 -15.35 11.93
C THR A 313 0.49 -16.70 12.54
N GLN A 314 0.25 -16.73 13.83
CA GLN A 314 0.05 -18.00 14.55
C GLN A 314 -1.40 -18.49 14.58
N GLN A 315 -2.35 -17.54 14.51
CA GLN A 315 -3.77 -17.81 14.59
C GLN A 315 -4.53 -17.02 13.53
N ILE A 316 -5.52 -17.63 12.89
CA ILE A 316 -6.41 -16.93 11.99
C ILE A 316 -7.20 -15.85 12.73
N ARG A 317 -7.41 -14.71 12.10
CA ARG A 317 -8.24 -13.63 12.65
C ARG A 317 -9.65 -14.11 12.93
N GLU A 318 -10.23 -13.63 14.01
CA GLU A 318 -11.63 -13.90 14.37
C GLU A 318 -12.56 -13.65 13.18
N ARG A 319 -13.62 -14.46 13.07
CA ARG A 319 -14.51 -14.40 11.90
C ARG A 319 -15.13 -13.03 11.70
N TRP A 320 -15.54 -12.36 12.77
CA TRP A 320 -16.10 -11.01 12.65
C TRP A 320 -15.11 -10.01 12.05
N LYS A 321 -13.80 -10.06 12.38
CA LYS A 321 -12.76 -9.21 11.78
C LYS A 321 -12.65 -9.44 10.28
N ARG A 322 -12.72 -10.70 9.85
CA ARG A 322 -12.70 -11.07 8.43
C ARG A 322 -13.98 -10.63 7.71
N GLY A 323 -15.14 -10.72 8.38
CA GLY A 323 -16.42 -10.28 7.87
C GLY A 323 -16.49 -8.76 7.71
N VAL A 324 -16.03 -8.00 8.72
CA VAL A 324 -15.87 -6.54 8.65
C VAL A 324 -14.95 -6.17 7.49
N GLY A 325 -13.79 -6.83 7.36
CA GLY A 325 -12.87 -6.57 6.25
C GLY A 325 -13.47 -6.85 4.87
N ALA A 326 -14.33 -7.87 4.73
CA ALA A 326 -15.04 -8.13 3.47
C ALA A 326 -16.04 -6.99 3.13
N VAL A 327 -16.76 -6.47 4.14
CA VAL A 327 -17.68 -5.35 3.97
C VAL A 327 -16.91 -4.06 3.66
N GLU A 328 -15.82 -3.77 4.35
CA GLU A 328 -14.97 -2.60 4.08
C GLU A 328 -14.40 -2.61 2.65
N LYS A 329 -13.96 -3.77 2.19
CA LYS A 329 -13.46 -3.91 0.81
C LYS A 329 -14.52 -3.59 -0.23
N ALA A 330 -15.77 -4.00 0.00
CA ALA A 330 -16.86 -3.86 -0.97
C ALA A 330 -17.62 -2.53 -0.86
N LEU A 331 -17.80 -2.02 0.37
CA LEU A 331 -18.71 -0.93 0.73
C LEU A 331 -18.03 0.13 1.61
N GLY A 332 -16.71 0.27 1.49
CA GLY A 332 -15.91 1.07 2.41
C GLY A 332 -16.34 2.53 2.51
N GLU A 333 -16.75 3.18 1.42
CA GLU A 333 -17.25 4.56 1.46
C GLU A 333 -18.67 4.65 2.08
N GLU A 334 -19.52 3.64 1.88
CA GLU A 334 -20.84 3.59 2.51
C GLU A 334 -20.71 3.51 4.05
N ILE A 335 -19.76 2.69 4.54
CA ILE A 335 -19.40 2.67 5.96
C ILE A 335 -18.73 3.96 6.40
N GLY A 336 -17.89 4.54 5.54
CA GLY A 336 -17.16 5.78 5.80
C GLY A 336 -18.07 6.96 6.14
N GLN A 337 -19.24 7.05 5.53
CA GLN A 337 -20.24 8.07 5.85
C GLN A 337 -20.71 7.97 7.31
N GLU A 338 -21.05 6.76 7.74
CA GLU A 338 -21.49 6.49 9.12
C GLU A 338 -20.33 6.72 10.12
N TYR A 339 -19.11 6.30 9.74
CA TYR A 339 -17.92 6.44 10.56
C TYR A 339 -17.60 7.91 10.87
N VAL A 340 -17.55 8.80 9.88
CA VAL A 340 -17.18 10.20 10.11
C VAL A 340 -18.26 10.98 10.85
N ALA A 341 -19.51 10.61 10.70
CA ALA A 341 -20.62 11.23 11.44
C ALA A 341 -20.47 11.07 12.96
N VAL A 342 -19.80 9.99 13.42
CA VAL A 342 -19.61 9.67 14.83
C VAL A 342 -18.19 9.98 15.33
N HIS A 343 -17.17 9.73 14.51
CA HIS A 343 -15.77 9.62 14.98
C HIS A 343 -14.83 10.72 14.48
N PHE A 344 -15.31 11.71 13.72
CA PHE A 344 -14.44 12.80 13.23
C PHE A 344 -15.01 14.18 13.53
N PRO A 345 -14.59 14.82 14.65
CA PRO A 345 -15.02 16.18 15.00
C PRO A 345 -14.46 17.23 14.02
N PRO A 346 -15.27 18.23 13.59
CA PRO A 346 -14.80 19.32 12.72
C PRO A 346 -13.56 20.06 13.21
N SER A 347 -13.38 20.19 14.53
CA SER A 347 -12.21 20.85 15.14
C SER A 347 -10.88 20.18 14.84
N HIS A 348 -10.88 18.86 14.56
CA HIS A 348 -9.66 18.15 14.16
C HIS A 348 -9.22 18.60 12.76
N LYS A 349 -10.16 18.77 11.82
CA LYS A 349 -9.87 19.29 10.48
C LYS A 349 -9.25 20.68 10.53
N GLU A 350 -9.77 21.58 11.35
CA GLU A 350 -9.24 22.96 11.49
C GLU A 350 -7.79 22.98 11.99
N LYS A 351 -7.49 22.22 13.03
CA LYS A 351 -6.12 22.12 13.57
C LYS A 351 -5.15 21.50 12.57
N MET A 352 -5.60 20.49 11.82
CA MET A 352 -4.80 19.87 10.77
C MET A 352 -4.46 20.84 9.64
N LEU A 353 -5.41 21.69 9.22
CA LEU A 353 -5.15 22.72 8.21
C LEU A 353 -4.04 23.69 8.63
N VAL A 354 -3.95 24.03 9.92
CA VAL A 354 -2.87 24.86 10.45
C VAL A 354 -1.52 24.14 10.34
N LEU A 355 -1.46 22.86 10.71
CA LEU A 355 -0.25 22.03 10.58
C LEU A 355 0.20 21.96 9.11
N VAL A 356 -0.71 21.59 8.20
CA VAL A 356 -0.43 21.51 6.76
C VAL A 356 0.07 22.84 6.21
N GLY A 357 -0.57 23.97 6.61
CA GLY A 357 -0.14 25.29 6.20
C GLY A 357 1.30 25.62 6.64
N ASN A 358 1.69 25.26 7.87
CA ASN A 358 3.05 25.43 8.35
C ASN A 358 4.06 24.53 7.64
N LEU A 359 3.66 23.31 7.29
CA LEU A 359 4.51 22.39 6.52
C LEU A 359 4.76 22.92 5.09
N LEU A 360 3.71 23.37 4.39
CA LEU A 360 3.84 23.96 3.05
C LEU A 360 4.71 25.23 3.08
N GLU A 361 4.57 26.07 4.09
CA GLU A 361 5.42 27.26 4.30
C GLU A 361 6.89 26.85 4.52
N ALA A 362 7.13 25.85 5.35
CA ALA A 362 8.48 25.32 5.61
C ALA A 362 9.12 24.71 4.36
N TYR A 363 8.34 24.01 3.53
CA TYR A 363 8.80 23.52 2.22
C TYR A 363 9.18 24.67 1.28
N ARG A 364 8.33 25.70 1.21
CA ARG A 364 8.63 26.91 0.41
C ARG A 364 9.96 27.55 0.82
N GLU A 365 10.14 27.83 2.12
CA GLU A 365 11.40 28.40 2.63
C GLU A 365 12.59 27.46 2.36
N SER A 366 12.40 26.14 2.47
CA SER A 366 13.44 25.18 2.18
C SER A 366 13.87 25.23 0.71
N ILE A 367 12.92 25.15 -0.22
CA ILE A 367 13.18 25.19 -1.66
C ILE A 367 13.85 26.53 -2.05
N GLU A 368 13.40 27.64 -1.50
CA GLU A 368 13.99 28.97 -1.73
C GLU A 368 15.46 29.04 -1.29
N SER A 369 15.87 28.27 -0.29
CA SER A 369 17.22 28.27 0.29
C SER A 369 18.16 27.22 -0.30
N LEU A 370 17.71 26.33 -1.20
CA LEU A 370 18.57 25.30 -1.80
C LEU A 370 19.66 25.92 -2.68
N ASP A 371 20.92 25.69 -2.32
CA ASP A 371 22.09 26.20 -3.01
C ASP A 371 22.52 25.38 -4.23
N TRP A 372 22.13 24.11 -4.27
CA TRP A 372 22.48 23.19 -5.35
C TRP A 372 21.55 23.30 -6.58
N MET A 373 20.39 23.95 -6.45
CA MET A 373 19.36 24.07 -7.47
C MET A 373 19.43 25.44 -8.16
N THR A 374 19.36 25.45 -9.49
CA THR A 374 19.28 26.69 -10.26
C THR A 374 17.95 27.39 -10.04
N GLU A 375 17.91 28.72 -10.31
CA GLU A 375 16.68 29.51 -10.16
C GLU A 375 15.54 28.99 -11.03
N ALA A 376 15.84 28.51 -12.25
CA ALA A 376 14.82 27.98 -13.15
C ALA A 376 14.09 26.77 -12.57
N THR A 377 14.82 25.79 -12.06
CA THR A 377 14.25 24.59 -11.42
C THR A 377 13.56 24.94 -10.11
N ARG A 378 14.16 25.86 -9.32
CA ARG A 378 13.58 26.35 -8.05
C ARG A 378 12.19 26.96 -8.27
N GLN A 379 12.01 27.81 -9.28
CA GLN A 379 10.70 28.40 -9.60
C GLN A 379 9.67 27.36 -10.00
N LYS A 380 10.07 26.31 -10.72
CA LYS A 380 9.18 25.18 -11.06
C LYS A 380 8.79 24.35 -9.82
N ALA A 381 9.73 24.11 -8.90
CA ALA A 381 9.44 23.43 -7.63
C ALA A 381 8.45 24.25 -6.78
N LEU A 382 8.65 25.58 -6.68
CA LEU A 382 7.73 26.48 -5.97
C LEU A 382 6.35 26.56 -6.64
N GLU A 383 6.29 26.60 -7.98
CA GLU A 383 5.04 26.52 -8.73
C GLU A 383 4.29 25.24 -8.39
N LYS A 384 4.97 24.09 -8.42
CA LYS A 384 4.38 22.80 -8.08
C LYS A 384 3.86 22.78 -6.64
N LEU A 385 4.67 23.24 -5.67
CA LEU A 385 4.26 23.33 -4.27
C LEU A 385 3.01 24.19 -4.09
N SER A 386 2.88 25.30 -4.80
CA SER A 386 1.73 26.22 -4.73
C SER A 386 0.42 25.60 -5.26
N LYS A 387 0.52 24.53 -6.04
CA LYS A 387 -0.62 23.82 -6.66
C LYS A 387 -1.04 22.56 -5.90
N PHE A 388 -0.40 22.24 -4.77
CA PHE A 388 -0.80 21.10 -3.96
C PHE A 388 -2.24 21.21 -3.48
N VAL A 389 -3.01 20.19 -3.74
CA VAL A 389 -4.37 20.05 -3.19
C VAL A 389 -4.31 19.26 -1.89
N THR A 390 -4.94 19.78 -0.84
CA THR A 390 -4.96 19.14 0.48
C THR A 390 -6.37 18.62 0.78
N LYS A 391 -6.48 17.32 1.06
CA LYS A 391 -7.72 16.64 1.43
C LYS A 391 -7.61 16.09 2.85
N ILE A 392 -8.51 16.46 3.76
CA ILE A 392 -8.46 16.11 5.18
C ILE A 392 -9.79 15.54 5.65
N GLY A 393 -9.75 14.36 6.24
CA GLY A 393 -10.86 13.71 6.95
C GLY A 393 -11.67 12.79 6.07
N TYR A 394 -12.45 13.33 5.15
CA TYR A 394 -13.37 12.57 4.29
C TYR A 394 -13.73 13.34 3.02
N PRO A 395 -14.22 12.63 1.94
CA PRO A 395 -14.60 13.25 0.69
C PRO A 395 -15.88 14.08 0.82
N ASP A 396 -15.97 15.18 0.05
CA ASP A 396 -17.18 16.00 -0.01
C ASP A 396 -18.31 15.32 -0.80
N LYS A 397 -17.96 14.38 -1.69
CA LYS A 397 -18.88 13.59 -2.50
C LYS A 397 -18.58 12.11 -2.31
N TRP A 398 -19.62 11.36 -1.99
CA TRP A 398 -19.54 9.92 -1.77
C TRP A 398 -19.88 9.14 -3.04
N ARG A 399 -19.29 7.96 -3.18
CA ARG A 399 -19.63 7.00 -4.24
C ARG A 399 -21.09 6.55 -4.11
N ASP A 400 -21.79 6.50 -5.22
CA ASP A 400 -23.18 6.01 -5.29
C ASP A 400 -23.19 4.48 -5.44
N PHE A 401 -23.72 3.80 -4.46
CA PHE A 401 -23.90 2.34 -4.45
C PHE A 401 -25.32 1.91 -4.80
N SER A 402 -26.21 2.83 -5.21
CA SER A 402 -27.64 2.54 -5.45
C SER A 402 -27.89 1.43 -6.48
N ALA A 403 -27.00 1.29 -7.46
CA ALA A 403 -27.07 0.23 -8.49
C ALA A 403 -26.57 -1.16 -8.02
N LEU A 404 -25.94 -1.23 -6.84
CA LEU A 404 -25.47 -2.48 -6.28
C LEU A 404 -26.55 -3.17 -5.46
N GLU A 405 -27.05 -4.30 -5.97
CA GLU A 405 -28.01 -5.14 -5.27
C GLU A 405 -27.29 -6.38 -4.72
N LEU A 406 -27.37 -6.61 -3.41
CA LEU A 406 -26.82 -7.79 -2.74
C LEU A 406 -27.95 -8.71 -2.27
N VAL A 407 -27.65 -10.01 -2.23
CA VAL A 407 -28.61 -11.08 -1.91
C VAL A 407 -28.34 -11.60 -0.52
N PRO A 408 -29.27 -11.45 0.44
CA PRO A 408 -29.12 -12.05 1.76
C PRO A 408 -28.90 -13.56 1.69
N GLY A 409 -27.87 -14.06 2.38
CA GLY A 409 -27.55 -15.48 2.47
C GLY A 409 -26.79 -16.08 1.27
N ASP A 410 -26.39 -15.28 0.26
CA ASP A 410 -25.58 -15.77 -0.86
C ASP A 410 -24.22 -15.03 -0.93
N LEU A 411 -23.25 -15.53 -0.18
CA LEU A 411 -21.93 -14.91 -0.08
C LEU A 411 -21.20 -14.86 -1.43
N PHE A 412 -21.18 -15.96 -2.20
CA PHE A 412 -20.45 -16.02 -3.46
C PHE A 412 -21.04 -15.10 -4.53
N GLU A 413 -22.39 -15.08 -4.62
CA GLU A 413 -23.06 -14.14 -5.54
C GLU A 413 -22.80 -12.69 -5.10
N ASN A 414 -22.77 -12.38 -3.83
CA ASN A 414 -22.45 -11.05 -3.33
C ASN A 414 -21.02 -10.62 -3.68
N LEU A 415 -20.03 -11.51 -3.51
CA LEU A 415 -18.65 -11.26 -3.93
C LEU A 415 -18.55 -11.02 -5.45
N ARG A 416 -19.29 -11.78 -6.25
CA ARG A 416 -19.34 -11.60 -7.70
C ARG A 416 -19.98 -10.27 -8.09
N ARG A 417 -21.08 -9.89 -7.44
CA ARG A 417 -21.79 -8.63 -7.72
C ARG A 417 -20.98 -7.40 -7.33
N THR A 418 -20.30 -7.45 -6.20
CA THR A 418 -19.40 -6.35 -5.79
C THR A 418 -18.25 -6.18 -6.77
N GLY A 419 -17.61 -7.28 -7.21
CA GLY A 419 -16.57 -7.22 -8.25
C GLY A 419 -17.08 -6.64 -9.58
N ALA A 420 -18.25 -7.08 -10.03
CA ALA A 420 -18.86 -6.59 -11.27
C ALA A 420 -19.22 -5.10 -11.17
N PHE A 421 -19.75 -4.65 -10.02
CA PHE A 421 -20.06 -3.25 -9.77
C PHE A 421 -18.80 -2.36 -9.81
N ASP A 422 -17.69 -2.83 -9.22
CA ASP A 422 -16.42 -2.12 -9.28
C ASP A 422 -15.85 -2.08 -10.71
N ALA A 423 -15.97 -3.19 -11.44
CA ALA A 423 -15.56 -3.25 -12.84
C ALA A 423 -16.34 -2.26 -13.72
N ASP A 424 -17.67 -2.21 -13.59
CA ASP A 424 -18.52 -1.28 -14.32
C ASP A 424 -18.17 0.18 -14.00
N TRP A 425 -17.94 0.48 -12.73
CA TRP A 425 -17.56 1.81 -12.29
C TRP A 425 -16.20 2.24 -12.88
N LEU A 426 -15.19 1.36 -12.86
CA LEU A 426 -13.88 1.63 -13.43
C LEU A 426 -13.93 1.82 -14.95
N ILE A 427 -14.65 0.96 -15.67
CA ILE A 427 -14.75 1.02 -17.13
C ILE A 427 -15.50 2.28 -17.57
N ALA A 428 -16.60 2.62 -16.89
CA ALA A 428 -17.40 3.81 -17.21
C ALA A 428 -16.63 5.14 -17.09
N ARG A 429 -15.57 5.18 -16.29
CA ARG A 429 -14.73 6.37 -16.08
C ARG A 429 -13.78 6.65 -17.25
N LYS A 430 -13.38 5.60 -18.01
CA LYS A 430 -12.42 5.76 -19.10
C LYS A 430 -12.83 6.89 -20.07
N GLY A 431 -11.90 7.83 -20.30
CA GLY A 431 -12.12 8.98 -21.16
C GLY A 431 -13.02 10.08 -20.57
N GLN A 432 -13.52 9.89 -19.34
CA GLN A 432 -14.24 10.95 -18.63
C GLN A 432 -13.25 11.91 -17.96
N PRO A 433 -13.66 13.17 -17.74
CA PRO A 433 -12.91 14.09 -16.90
C PRO A 433 -12.71 13.53 -15.49
N VAL A 434 -11.51 13.73 -14.93
CA VAL A 434 -11.17 13.30 -13.58
C VAL A 434 -12.06 14.01 -12.55
N ASP A 435 -12.72 13.23 -11.71
CA ASP A 435 -13.47 13.74 -10.55
C ASP A 435 -12.48 14.04 -9.40
N LYS A 436 -12.15 15.30 -9.22
CA LYS A 436 -11.22 15.74 -8.17
C LYS A 436 -11.74 15.55 -6.74
N SER A 437 -13.01 15.21 -6.55
CA SER A 437 -13.57 14.91 -5.22
C SER A 437 -13.30 13.48 -4.75
N GLU A 438 -12.89 12.59 -5.64
CA GLU A 438 -12.63 11.19 -5.32
C GLU A 438 -11.42 11.00 -4.39
N TRP A 439 -11.51 9.98 -3.55
CA TRP A 439 -10.45 9.52 -2.66
C TRP A 439 -10.09 8.07 -2.97
N LEU A 440 -8.79 7.71 -2.86
CA LEU A 440 -8.33 6.32 -3.03
C LEU A 440 -8.44 5.52 -1.74
N MET A 441 -8.57 6.20 -0.59
CA MET A 441 -8.71 5.57 0.72
C MET A 441 -9.99 6.04 1.38
N THR A 442 -10.63 5.14 2.14
CA THR A 442 -11.82 5.46 2.93
C THR A 442 -11.46 6.23 4.20
N PRO A 443 -12.39 7.00 4.80
CA PRO A 443 -12.11 7.80 6.01
C PRO A 443 -11.65 6.98 7.22
N GLN A 444 -12.07 5.72 7.34
CA GLN A 444 -11.66 4.81 8.40
C GLN A 444 -10.31 4.12 8.14
N THR A 445 -9.65 4.39 7.02
CA THR A 445 -8.30 3.88 6.72
C THR A 445 -7.26 4.63 7.55
N VAL A 446 -6.44 3.89 8.31
CA VAL A 446 -5.30 4.45 9.05
C VAL A 446 -4.08 4.48 8.13
N ASN A 447 -4.04 5.49 7.29
CA ASN A 447 -2.95 5.78 6.35
C ASN A 447 -3.10 7.20 5.79
N ALA A 448 -2.15 7.60 4.91
CA ALA A 448 -2.17 8.82 4.10
C ALA A 448 -1.60 8.49 2.72
N TYR A 449 -1.72 9.40 1.75
CA TYR A 449 -1.08 9.23 0.44
C TYR A 449 -0.91 10.55 -0.30
N TYR A 450 0.09 10.56 -1.18
CA TYR A 450 0.23 11.54 -2.27
C TYR A 450 -0.17 10.92 -3.61
N MET A 451 -0.91 11.66 -4.43
CA MET A 451 -1.33 11.24 -5.78
C MET A 451 -0.67 12.11 -6.84
N PRO A 452 0.41 11.64 -7.51
CA PRO A 452 1.19 12.46 -8.45
C PRO A 452 0.37 13.07 -9.58
N PRO A 453 -0.52 12.33 -10.32
CA PRO A 453 -1.30 12.91 -11.40
C PRO A 453 -2.36 13.93 -10.96
N ALA A 454 -2.69 13.98 -9.67
CA ALA A 454 -3.61 14.97 -9.10
C ALA A 454 -2.89 16.09 -8.33
N ASN A 455 -1.61 15.92 -8.06
CA ASN A 455 -0.79 16.76 -7.18
C ASN A 455 -1.48 17.03 -5.84
N GLU A 456 -1.97 15.96 -5.21
CA GLU A 456 -2.76 16.03 -3.98
C GLU A 456 -2.23 15.15 -2.85
N ILE A 457 -2.36 15.67 -1.62
CA ILE A 457 -2.08 14.94 -0.37
C ILE A 457 -3.39 14.67 0.37
N VAL A 458 -3.56 13.46 0.87
CA VAL A 458 -4.83 13.00 1.44
C VAL A 458 -4.60 12.35 2.80
N PHE A 459 -5.35 12.82 3.80
CA PHE A 459 -5.30 12.35 5.19
C PHE A 459 -6.68 11.90 5.66
N PRO A 460 -7.00 10.58 5.61
CA PRO A 460 -8.23 10.03 6.14
C PRO A 460 -8.46 10.31 7.63
N ALA A 461 -9.71 10.37 8.07
CA ALA A 461 -10.08 10.73 9.43
C ALA A 461 -9.42 9.83 10.50
N ALA A 462 -9.25 8.53 10.20
CA ALA A 462 -8.76 7.56 11.18
C ALA A 462 -7.29 7.75 11.60
N ILE A 463 -6.43 8.34 10.73
CA ILE A 463 -5.04 8.63 11.12
C ILE A 463 -4.93 9.90 11.98
N LEU A 464 -5.94 10.77 11.96
CA LEU A 464 -5.97 12.08 12.62
C LEU A 464 -6.45 11.98 14.08
N GLN A 465 -5.94 10.99 14.81
CA GLN A 465 -6.31 10.68 16.19
C GLN A 465 -5.07 10.32 17.02
N PRO A 466 -5.16 10.42 18.38
CA PRO A 466 -4.08 9.96 19.24
C PRO A 466 -3.74 8.48 19.01
N PRO A 467 -2.45 8.09 18.99
CA PRO A 467 -1.26 8.88 19.38
C PRO A 467 -0.61 9.71 18.26
N TYR A 468 -1.09 9.65 17.01
CA TYR A 468 -0.45 10.31 15.86
C TYR A 468 -0.75 11.81 15.81
N PHE A 469 -2.00 12.17 16.04
CA PHE A 469 -2.45 13.55 16.19
C PHE A 469 -3.22 13.72 17.51
N ASN A 470 -2.67 14.47 18.43
CA ASN A 470 -3.35 14.80 19.68
C ASN A 470 -3.52 16.33 19.78
N PRO A 471 -4.75 16.84 19.58
CA PRO A 471 -5.01 18.29 19.62
C PRO A 471 -4.72 18.93 20.98
N ASP A 472 -4.58 18.14 22.05
CA ASP A 472 -4.32 18.60 23.41
C ASP A 472 -2.86 18.39 23.84
N ALA A 473 -2.01 17.78 23.00
CA ALA A 473 -0.59 17.60 23.25
C ALA A 473 0.23 18.84 22.83
N ASP A 474 1.50 18.82 23.24
CA ASP A 474 2.49 19.80 22.84
C ASP A 474 2.77 19.77 21.33
N ASP A 475 3.02 20.93 20.75
CA ASP A 475 3.32 21.06 19.33
C ASP A 475 4.53 20.21 18.89
N ALA A 476 5.58 20.11 19.73
CA ALA A 476 6.75 19.29 19.44
C ALA A 476 6.34 17.82 19.14
N ALA A 477 5.41 17.28 19.93
CA ALA A 477 4.93 15.91 19.73
C ALA A 477 4.11 15.79 18.44
N ASN A 478 3.22 16.74 18.13
CA ASN A 478 2.42 16.72 16.91
C ASN A 478 3.27 16.92 15.65
N TYR A 479 4.24 17.85 15.64
CA TYR A 479 5.15 18.03 14.51
C TYR A 479 6.10 16.86 14.33
N GLY A 480 6.57 16.22 15.40
CA GLY A 480 7.43 15.04 15.35
C GLY A 480 6.73 13.79 14.83
N ASN A 481 5.41 13.69 14.94
CA ASN A 481 4.64 12.52 14.49
C ASN A 481 3.80 12.86 13.25
N ILE A 482 2.55 13.33 13.41
CA ILE A 482 1.68 13.61 12.26
C ILE A 482 2.27 14.69 11.35
N GLY A 483 3.01 15.67 11.89
CA GLY A 483 3.71 16.67 11.08
C GLY A 483 4.76 16.06 10.17
N MET A 484 5.54 15.10 10.67
CA MET A 484 6.49 14.35 9.85
C MET A 484 5.78 13.56 8.74
N ILE A 485 4.63 12.92 9.03
CA ILE A 485 3.83 12.20 8.02
C ILE A 485 3.31 13.17 6.96
N ILE A 486 2.80 14.34 7.34
CA ILE A 486 2.37 15.37 6.38
C ILE A 486 3.54 15.82 5.51
N GLY A 487 4.69 16.08 6.11
CA GLY A 487 5.91 16.44 5.40
C GLY A 487 6.38 15.34 4.45
N HIS A 488 6.23 14.08 4.83
CA HIS A 488 6.51 12.90 4.01
C HIS A 488 5.60 12.87 2.77
N GLU A 489 4.28 13.04 2.93
CA GLU A 489 3.35 13.04 1.80
C GLU A 489 3.60 14.21 0.83
N ILE A 490 3.92 15.41 1.35
CA ILE A 490 4.36 16.51 0.50
C ILE A 490 5.69 16.16 -0.19
N GLY A 491 6.59 15.48 0.52
CA GLY A 491 7.88 15.00 0.02
C GLY A 491 7.76 14.07 -1.19
N HIS A 492 6.72 13.26 -1.25
CA HIS A 492 6.44 12.44 -2.43
C HIS A 492 6.20 13.25 -3.70
N GLY A 493 5.79 14.50 -3.62
CA GLY A 493 5.75 15.40 -4.77
C GLY A 493 7.14 15.71 -5.35
N PHE A 494 8.19 15.48 -4.58
CA PHE A 494 9.58 15.83 -4.88
C PHE A 494 10.54 14.65 -4.73
N ASP A 495 10.04 13.42 -4.60
CA ASP A 495 10.85 12.20 -4.57
C ASP A 495 11.32 11.78 -5.99
N ASP A 496 11.93 10.60 -6.13
CA ASP A 496 12.48 10.10 -7.39
C ASP A 496 11.41 9.85 -8.48
N GLN A 497 10.14 9.65 -8.09
CA GLN A 497 9.02 9.46 -9.01
C GLN A 497 8.13 10.71 -9.09
N GLY A 498 7.70 11.25 -7.95
CA GLY A 498 6.84 12.44 -7.94
C GLY A 498 7.50 13.66 -8.58
N SER A 499 8.83 13.80 -8.48
CA SER A 499 9.56 14.88 -9.13
C SER A 499 9.54 14.85 -10.68
N ARG A 500 9.06 13.73 -11.26
CA ARG A 500 8.84 13.62 -12.72
C ARG A 500 7.52 14.24 -13.18
N TYR A 501 6.63 14.59 -12.24
CA TYR A 501 5.35 15.23 -12.51
C TYR A 501 5.43 16.73 -12.24
N ASP A 502 4.86 17.53 -13.11
CA ASP A 502 4.76 18.98 -12.93
C ASP A 502 3.68 19.36 -11.89
N GLY A 503 3.49 20.68 -11.68
CA GLY A 503 2.50 21.17 -10.72
C GLY A 503 1.05 20.93 -11.10
N ASP A 504 0.76 20.61 -12.35
CA ASP A 504 -0.58 20.25 -12.84
C ASP A 504 -0.82 18.73 -12.85
N GLY A 505 0.16 17.94 -12.36
CA GLY A 505 0.11 16.49 -12.29
C GLY A 505 0.48 15.77 -13.58
N LYS A 506 1.07 16.48 -14.55
CA LYS A 506 1.49 15.90 -15.82
C LYS A 506 2.86 15.27 -15.70
N LEU A 507 3.03 14.03 -16.15
CA LEU A 507 4.31 13.35 -16.29
C LEU A 507 5.14 14.04 -17.39
N GLU A 508 5.84 15.07 -17.00
CA GLU A 508 6.67 15.91 -17.85
C GLU A 508 7.82 16.49 -17.04
N SER A 509 9.06 16.29 -17.51
CA SER A 509 10.25 16.78 -16.82
C SER A 509 10.27 18.31 -16.78
N TRP A 510 10.42 18.87 -15.59
CA TRP A 510 10.57 20.31 -15.33
C TRP A 510 11.98 20.68 -14.83
N TRP A 511 12.86 19.69 -14.80
CA TRP A 511 14.26 19.82 -14.38
C TRP A 511 15.15 20.37 -15.49
N THR A 512 16.18 21.14 -15.12
CA THR A 512 17.36 21.27 -15.96
C THR A 512 18.18 19.97 -15.87
N GLU A 513 18.95 19.64 -16.91
CA GLU A 513 19.82 18.45 -16.89
C GLU A 513 20.84 18.51 -15.75
N GLU A 514 21.39 19.68 -15.47
CA GLU A 514 22.36 19.90 -14.38
C GLU A 514 21.74 19.64 -13.01
N ASP A 515 20.56 20.20 -12.75
CA ASP A 515 19.91 20.04 -11.45
C ASP A 515 19.42 18.60 -11.23
N TYR A 516 18.94 17.95 -12.31
CA TYR A 516 18.55 16.54 -12.23
C TYR A 516 19.75 15.64 -11.93
N ALA A 517 20.94 15.92 -12.51
CA ALA A 517 22.16 15.19 -12.19
C ALA A 517 22.56 15.35 -10.72
N LYS A 518 22.47 16.58 -10.16
CA LYS A 518 22.73 16.84 -8.74
C LYS A 518 21.72 16.17 -7.81
N PHE A 519 20.45 16.11 -8.22
CA PHE A 519 19.42 15.37 -7.50
C PHE A 519 19.74 13.88 -7.48
N LYS A 520 20.10 13.31 -8.64
CA LYS A 520 20.52 11.90 -8.76
C LYS A 520 21.72 11.54 -7.90
N GLU A 521 22.73 12.42 -7.81
CA GLU A 521 23.89 12.23 -6.93
C GLU A 521 23.46 12.07 -5.47
N ARG A 522 22.58 12.95 -4.99
CA ARG A 522 22.05 12.91 -3.61
C ARG A 522 21.21 11.68 -3.33
N THR A 523 20.32 11.35 -4.26
CA THR A 523 19.46 10.17 -4.12
C THR A 523 20.25 8.87 -4.20
N SER A 524 21.32 8.80 -5.01
CA SER A 524 22.23 7.64 -5.06
C SER A 524 22.97 7.45 -3.75
N ALA A 525 23.40 8.53 -3.08
CA ALA A 525 24.01 8.44 -1.75
C ALA A 525 23.03 7.87 -0.72
N LEU A 526 21.75 8.23 -0.80
CA LEU A 526 20.70 7.67 0.06
C LEU A 526 20.47 6.18 -0.23
N VAL A 527 20.43 5.76 -1.50
CA VAL A 527 20.36 4.34 -1.89
C VAL A 527 21.50 3.55 -1.28
N GLU A 528 22.74 4.04 -1.36
CA GLU A 528 23.91 3.38 -0.77
C GLU A 528 23.80 3.23 0.75
N GLN A 529 23.34 4.28 1.47
CA GLN A 529 23.12 4.20 2.90
C GLN A 529 22.13 3.08 3.25
N TYR A 530 21.01 2.98 2.53
CA TYR A 530 19.95 2.01 2.83
C TYR A 530 20.29 0.60 2.38
N ASN A 531 21.03 0.40 1.30
CA ASN A 531 21.53 -0.92 0.87
C ASN A 531 22.43 -1.61 1.93
N ALA A 532 23.04 -0.84 2.82
CA ALA A 532 23.86 -1.35 3.90
C ALA A 532 23.05 -1.92 5.10
N TYR A 533 21.74 -1.67 5.16
CA TYR A 533 20.92 -2.05 6.31
C TYR A 533 20.39 -3.47 6.20
N VAL A 534 20.53 -4.22 7.30
CA VAL A 534 19.92 -5.54 7.51
C VAL A 534 19.01 -5.44 8.73
N PRO A 535 17.72 -5.76 8.62
CA PRO A 535 16.82 -5.74 9.77
C PRO A 535 17.31 -6.65 10.89
N VAL A 536 17.21 -6.18 12.13
CA VAL A 536 17.61 -6.96 13.28
C VAL A 536 16.79 -8.25 13.36
N GLY A 537 17.49 -9.39 13.44
CA GLY A 537 16.89 -10.71 13.49
C GLY A 537 16.75 -11.41 12.14
N LEU A 538 17.07 -10.74 11.03
CA LEU A 538 17.13 -11.38 9.71
C LEU A 538 18.56 -11.75 9.31
N ALA A 539 18.67 -12.73 8.41
CA ALA A 539 19.96 -13.10 7.84
C ALA A 539 20.46 -12.01 6.85
N PRO A 540 21.78 -11.83 6.66
CA PRO A 540 22.33 -10.79 5.79
C PRO A 540 21.84 -10.79 4.35
N LYS A 541 21.36 -11.92 3.82
CA LYS A 541 20.75 -12.01 2.50
C LYS A 541 19.43 -11.22 2.36
N PHE A 542 18.82 -10.82 3.47
CA PHE A 542 17.62 -10.01 3.54
C PHE A 542 17.96 -8.55 3.92
N HIS A 543 18.81 -7.90 3.14
CA HIS A 543 19.11 -6.48 3.30
C HIS A 543 18.06 -5.60 2.59
N VAL A 544 17.99 -4.34 2.99
CA VAL A 544 17.12 -3.35 2.34
C VAL A 544 17.52 -3.17 0.88
N ASN A 545 16.55 -3.11 -0.01
CA ASN A 545 16.76 -2.68 -1.40
C ASN A 545 16.56 -1.16 -1.46
N GLY A 546 17.67 -0.42 -1.43
CA GLY A 546 17.63 1.04 -1.40
C GLY A 546 17.02 1.66 -2.66
N GLU A 547 17.04 0.98 -3.82
CA GLU A 547 16.39 1.45 -5.05
C GLU A 547 14.87 1.28 -4.97
N LEU A 548 14.39 0.15 -4.43
CA LEU A 548 12.96 -0.08 -4.19
C LEU A 548 12.41 0.94 -3.20
N THR A 549 13.15 1.20 -2.11
CA THR A 549 12.69 2.04 -1.00
C THR A 549 13.04 3.52 -1.15
N LEU A 550 13.63 3.94 -2.26
CA LEU A 550 14.17 5.29 -2.43
C LEU A 550 13.12 6.38 -2.24
N GLY A 551 11.96 6.27 -2.86
CA GLY A 551 10.90 7.29 -2.75
C GLY A 551 10.44 7.49 -1.31
N GLU A 552 10.22 6.38 -0.60
CA GLU A 552 9.84 6.39 0.81
C GLU A 552 10.94 6.97 1.71
N ASN A 553 12.20 6.64 1.43
CA ASN A 553 13.34 7.16 2.19
C ASN A 553 13.54 8.67 1.96
N ILE A 554 13.28 9.16 0.73
CA ILE A 554 13.27 10.61 0.43
C ILE A 554 12.11 11.28 1.18
N GLY A 555 10.93 10.70 1.14
CA GLY A 555 9.75 11.18 1.88
C GLY A 555 10.01 11.29 3.37
N ASP A 556 10.61 10.27 3.98
CA ASP A 556 10.95 10.24 5.41
C ASP A 556 11.99 11.30 5.78
N LEU A 557 13.06 11.42 4.99
CA LEU A 557 14.12 12.41 5.24
C LEU A 557 13.61 13.84 5.08
N ALA A 558 12.87 14.11 4.00
CA ALA A 558 12.24 15.39 3.75
C ALA A 558 11.19 15.69 4.84
N GLY A 559 10.33 14.73 5.17
CA GLY A 559 9.31 14.85 6.20
C GLY A 559 9.87 15.27 7.54
N MET A 560 10.95 14.63 7.99
CA MET A 560 11.64 14.97 9.23
C MET A 560 12.22 16.39 9.21
N SER A 561 12.98 16.71 8.16
CA SER A 561 13.65 18.01 8.01
C SER A 561 12.63 19.16 7.98
N ILE A 562 11.58 18.99 7.19
CA ILE A 562 10.54 20.01 6.98
C ILE A 562 9.64 20.14 8.22
N ALA A 563 9.27 19.03 8.87
CA ALA A 563 8.48 19.07 10.10
C ALA A 563 9.23 19.83 11.22
N LEU A 564 10.55 19.70 11.30
CA LEU A 564 11.35 20.45 12.25
C LEU A 564 11.38 21.95 11.93
N LYS A 565 11.49 22.33 10.64
CA LYS A 565 11.35 23.73 10.19
C LYS A 565 9.95 24.27 10.48
N ALA A 566 8.91 23.49 10.22
CA ALA A 566 7.52 23.87 10.52
C ALA A 566 7.28 24.04 12.02
N TYR A 567 7.88 23.20 12.86
CA TYR A 567 7.84 23.39 14.31
C TYR A 567 8.49 24.72 14.74
N ARG A 568 9.62 25.11 14.15
CA ARG A 568 10.21 26.44 14.37
C ARG A 568 9.27 27.57 13.97
N LEU A 569 8.56 27.44 12.83
CA LEU A 569 7.57 28.43 12.40
C LEU A 569 6.40 28.53 13.40
N ALA A 570 5.92 27.38 13.91
CA ALA A 570 4.86 27.37 14.92
C ALA A 570 5.29 28.06 16.22
N LEU A 571 6.52 27.81 16.68
CA LEU A 571 7.09 28.49 17.86
C LEU A 571 7.19 30.00 17.65
N LYS A 572 7.70 30.47 16.51
CA LYS A 572 7.76 31.89 16.17
C LYS A 572 6.38 32.55 16.19
N LYS A 573 5.35 31.90 15.67
CA LYS A 573 3.97 32.38 15.72
C LYS A 573 3.43 32.50 17.14
N GLN A 574 4.04 31.79 18.09
CA GLN A 574 3.77 31.88 19.54
C GLN A 574 4.68 32.85 20.29
N GLY A 575 5.60 33.55 19.60
CA GLY A 575 6.57 34.46 20.19
C GLY A 575 7.80 33.78 20.80
N ILE A 576 8.09 32.53 20.43
CA ILE A 576 9.26 31.76 20.84
C ILE A 576 10.26 31.76 19.67
N GLU A 577 11.42 32.42 19.87
CA GLU A 577 12.33 32.73 18.76
C GLU A 577 13.17 31.53 18.27
N SER A 578 13.47 30.57 19.15
CA SER A 578 14.32 29.43 18.80
C SER A 578 13.82 28.10 19.40
N LEU A 579 14.30 26.97 18.85
CA LEU A 579 14.04 25.64 19.41
C LEU A 579 14.58 25.49 20.84
N ALA A 580 15.65 26.19 21.18
CA ALA A 580 16.24 26.15 22.51
C ALA A 580 15.37 26.87 23.57
N ASP A 581 14.55 27.84 23.14
CA ASP A 581 13.64 28.59 24.01
C ASP A 581 12.30 27.86 24.21
N ALA A 582 12.07 26.76 23.50
CA ALA A 582 10.86 25.95 23.66
C ALA A 582 10.76 25.37 25.08
N PRO A 583 9.54 25.30 25.67
CA PRO A 583 9.36 24.83 27.05
C PRO A 583 9.97 23.41 27.25
N VAL A 584 10.65 23.24 28.39
CA VAL A 584 11.02 21.91 28.88
C VAL A 584 9.79 21.29 29.55
N ILE A 585 9.31 20.15 29.00
CA ILE A 585 8.15 19.44 29.53
C ILE A 585 8.60 18.00 29.82
N ASP A 586 8.22 17.46 30.96
CA ASP A 586 8.61 16.12 31.42
C ASP A 586 10.14 15.90 31.44
N GLY A 587 10.93 16.98 31.62
CA GLY A 587 12.40 16.93 31.62
C GLY A 587 13.05 16.76 30.24
N MET A 588 12.31 16.98 29.15
CA MET A 588 12.80 16.96 27.77
C MET A 588 12.66 18.34 27.12
N THR A 589 13.66 18.75 26.33
CA THR A 589 13.56 19.92 25.47
C THR A 589 12.54 19.71 24.38
N GLY A 590 12.06 20.80 23.73
CA GLY A 590 11.11 20.68 22.62
C GLY A 590 11.63 19.81 21.49
N ILE A 591 12.92 19.97 21.13
CA ILE A 591 13.55 19.19 20.07
C ILE A 591 13.69 17.69 20.44
N GLN A 592 13.99 17.38 21.69
CA GLN A 592 14.02 15.99 22.15
C GLN A 592 12.63 15.36 22.06
N ARG A 593 11.58 16.07 22.48
CA ARG A 593 10.19 15.60 22.36
C ARG A 593 9.79 15.36 20.92
N PHE A 594 10.22 16.22 20.00
CA PHE A 594 9.99 16.05 18.56
C PHE A 594 10.53 14.71 18.05
N PHE A 595 11.82 14.42 18.28
CA PHE A 595 12.42 13.16 17.85
C PHE A 595 11.86 11.94 18.57
N PHE A 596 11.58 12.05 19.87
CA PHE A 596 10.95 10.98 20.63
C PHE A 596 9.56 10.62 20.10
N SER A 597 8.75 11.63 19.76
CA SER A 597 7.41 11.43 19.20
C SER A 597 7.49 10.70 17.85
N ASN A 598 8.45 11.08 17.01
CA ASN A 598 8.69 10.39 15.75
C ASN A 598 9.06 8.91 15.95
N ALA A 599 10.09 8.64 16.74
CA ALA A 599 10.53 7.27 16.99
C ALA A 599 9.44 6.40 17.64
N ARG A 600 8.54 7.02 18.42
CA ARG A 600 7.35 6.37 18.99
C ARG A 600 6.31 6.02 17.93
N GLY A 601 6.08 6.89 16.98
CA GLY A 601 5.16 6.64 15.86
C GLY A 601 5.56 5.39 15.07
N TRP A 602 6.87 5.21 14.87
CA TRP A 602 7.43 4.04 14.17
C TRP A 602 7.64 2.81 15.05
N CYS A 603 7.28 2.85 16.35
CA CYS A 603 7.43 1.72 17.25
C CYS A 603 6.64 0.50 16.76
N THR A 604 7.31 -0.47 16.19
CA THR A 604 6.70 -1.70 15.68
C THR A 604 7.60 -2.91 15.93
N LYS A 605 6.95 -4.07 16.00
CA LYS A 605 7.59 -5.38 16.09
C LYS A 605 6.98 -6.29 15.05
N SER A 606 7.82 -6.94 14.25
CA SER A 606 7.41 -7.81 13.15
C SER A 606 7.88 -9.25 13.39
N ARG A 607 7.09 -10.22 12.93
CA ARG A 607 7.54 -11.62 12.89
C ARG A 607 8.58 -11.77 11.78
N PRO A 608 9.62 -12.63 11.97
CA PRO A 608 10.69 -12.76 10.96
C PRO A 608 10.19 -13.08 9.56
N GLN A 609 9.24 -14.01 9.42
CA GLN A 609 8.69 -14.40 8.12
C GLN A 609 8.01 -13.22 7.41
N HIS A 610 7.24 -12.42 8.15
CA HIS A 610 6.63 -11.21 7.59
C HIS A 610 7.68 -10.19 7.15
N ALA A 611 8.72 -9.99 7.97
CA ALA A 611 9.81 -9.08 7.64
C ALA A 611 10.55 -9.53 6.36
N GLU A 612 10.76 -10.85 6.16
CA GLU A 612 11.33 -11.41 4.92
C GLU A 612 10.46 -11.14 3.68
N VAL A 613 9.13 -11.24 3.80
CA VAL A 613 8.23 -10.87 2.70
C VAL A 613 8.33 -9.38 2.42
N MET A 614 8.17 -8.54 3.45
CA MET A 614 8.13 -7.08 3.28
C MET A 614 9.43 -6.53 2.69
N ILE A 615 10.60 -7.04 3.09
CA ILE A 615 11.89 -6.59 2.53
C ILE A 615 12.01 -6.84 1.02
N SER A 616 11.21 -7.75 0.48
CA SER A 616 11.24 -8.12 -0.95
C SER A 616 10.23 -7.35 -1.80
N VAL A 617 9.13 -6.86 -1.21
CA VAL A 617 7.99 -6.32 -1.98
C VAL A 617 7.52 -4.94 -1.54
N ASP A 618 7.83 -4.51 -0.30
CA ASP A 618 7.35 -3.24 0.23
C ASP A 618 8.29 -2.09 -0.17
N PRO A 619 7.79 -1.00 -0.75
CA PRO A 619 8.58 0.19 -1.03
C PRO A 619 9.02 0.92 0.25
N HIS A 620 8.43 0.62 1.42
CA HIS A 620 8.85 1.21 2.68
C HIS A 620 10.03 0.45 3.29
N SER A 621 11.00 1.18 3.81
CA SER A 621 12.04 0.59 4.64
C SER A 621 11.46 0.04 5.96
N PRO A 622 12.07 -0.99 6.58
CA PRO A 622 11.70 -1.44 7.93
C PRO A 622 11.68 -0.27 8.93
N ASP A 623 10.69 -0.26 9.83
CA ASP A 623 10.41 0.88 10.72
C ASP A 623 11.62 1.36 11.54
N GLU A 624 12.53 0.45 11.93
CA GLU A 624 13.78 0.82 12.61
C GLU A 624 14.67 1.74 11.75
N PHE A 625 14.64 1.59 10.43
CA PHE A 625 15.42 2.41 9.50
C PHE A 625 14.66 3.68 9.06
N ARG A 626 13.34 3.69 9.17
CA ARG A 626 12.54 4.93 9.06
C ARG A 626 12.84 5.91 10.21
N VAL A 627 13.43 5.43 11.30
CA VAL A 627 13.97 6.24 12.40
C VAL A 627 15.49 6.41 12.26
N ASN A 628 16.25 5.33 12.43
CA ASN A 628 17.72 5.39 12.51
C ASN A 628 18.37 5.88 11.22
N GLY A 629 17.86 5.44 10.05
CA GLY A 629 18.36 5.87 8.75
C GLY A 629 18.11 7.35 8.47
N VAL A 630 17.03 7.91 9.04
CA VAL A 630 16.66 9.32 8.88
C VAL A 630 17.45 10.21 9.83
N VAL A 631 17.39 9.94 11.15
CA VAL A 631 17.97 10.84 12.17
C VAL A 631 19.48 11.04 12.02
N ARG A 632 20.21 10.05 11.50
CA ARG A 632 21.65 10.16 11.24
C ARG A 632 22.03 11.20 10.17
N ASN A 633 21.05 11.66 9.39
CA ASN A 633 21.24 12.72 8.38
C ASN A 633 20.79 14.11 8.87
N ILE A 634 20.28 14.26 10.12
CA ILE A 634 19.69 15.48 10.68
C ILE A 634 20.63 16.09 11.71
N ASP A 635 21.18 17.28 11.45
CA ASP A 635 22.15 17.94 12.32
C ASP A 635 21.60 18.18 13.74
N GLU A 636 20.36 18.61 13.84
CA GLU A 636 19.69 18.88 15.11
C GLU A 636 19.54 17.65 16.01
N PHE A 637 19.56 16.45 15.43
CA PHE A 637 19.58 15.20 16.20
C PHE A 637 20.89 15.05 16.97
N TYR A 638 22.01 15.40 16.32
CA TYR A 638 23.34 15.35 16.95
C TYR A 638 23.42 16.31 18.14
N GLU A 639 22.89 17.53 17.99
CA GLU A 639 22.86 18.53 19.05
C GLU A 639 21.94 18.11 20.21
N ALA A 640 20.74 17.56 19.90
CA ALA A 640 19.73 17.19 20.88
C ALA A 640 20.16 16.02 21.79
N PHE A 641 20.97 15.10 21.26
CA PHE A 641 21.35 13.85 21.95
C PHE A 641 22.84 13.68 22.15
N GLY A 642 23.66 14.66 21.75
CA GLY A 642 25.12 14.65 21.95
C GLY A 642 25.83 13.56 21.14
N VAL A 643 25.31 13.26 19.93
CA VAL A 643 25.89 12.26 19.04
C VAL A 643 27.25 12.72 18.53
N SER A 644 28.23 11.86 18.58
CA SER A 644 29.62 12.20 18.27
C SER A 644 30.33 11.05 17.53
N GLU A 645 31.52 11.34 17.00
CA GLU A 645 32.39 10.36 16.37
C GLU A 645 32.59 9.14 17.28
N GLY A 646 32.30 7.93 16.73
CA GLY A 646 32.32 6.67 17.47
C GLY A 646 30.96 6.11 17.85
N ASP A 647 29.90 6.92 17.81
CA ASP A 647 28.53 6.41 17.92
C ASP A 647 28.08 5.77 16.58
N ALA A 648 27.26 4.72 16.63
CA ALA A 648 26.93 3.93 15.43
C ALA A 648 26.08 4.69 14.40
N LEU A 649 25.31 5.69 14.82
CA LEU A 649 24.52 6.56 13.93
C LEU A 649 25.32 7.77 13.41
N TYR A 650 26.57 7.96 13.89
CA TYR A 650 27.38 9.10 13.45
C TYR A 650 27.69 9.02 11.95
N LEU A 651 27.52 10.13 11.27
CA LEU A 651 28.03 10.43 9.95
C LEU A 651 28.78 11.76 9.99
N ALA A 652 29.91 11.87 9.32
CA ALA A 652 30.55 13.15 9.13
C ALA A 652 29.59 14.12 8.39
N PRO A 653 29.64 15.43 8.64
CA PRO A 653 28.70 16.38 8.06
C PRO A 653 28.57 16.32 6.54
N GLU A 654 29.67 16.00 5.84
CA GLU A 654 29.73 15.82 4.38
C GLU A 654 29.09 14.50 3.88
N GLU A 655 28.93 13.50 4.75
CA GLU A 655 28.29 12.22 4.45
C GLU A 655 26.78 12.23 4.68
N ARG A 656 26.27 13.27 5.34
CA ARG A 656 24.84 13.42 5.62
C ARG A 656 24.12 13.81 4.35
N VAL A 657 23.15 13.00 3.95
CA VAL A 657 22.35 13.29 2.74
C VAL A 657 21.37 14.42 3.05
N ARG A 658 21.37 15.43 2.19
CA ARG A 658 20.44 16.58 2.23
C ARG A 658 19.90 16.79 0.83
N ILE A 659 18.57 16.70 0.70
CA ILE A 659 17.87 16.82 -0.59
C ILE A 659 17.01 18.08 -0.57
N TRP A 660 16.04 18.17 0.34
CA TRP A 660 15.07 19.27 0.44
C TRP A 660 15.17 20.11 1.73
#